data_81391ba4ea327f1523c696ea37566f10
#
_entry.id   81391ba4ea327f1523c696ea37566f10
#
_cell.length_a   1.000
_cell.length_b   1.000
_cell.length_c   1.000
_cell.angle_alpha   90.00
_cell.angle_beta   90.00
_cell.angle_gamma   90.00
#
_symmetry.space_group_name_H-M   'P 1'
#
loop_
_entity.id
_entity.type
_entity.pdbx_description
1 polymer ?
#
loop_
_entity_poly.entity_id
_entity_poly.type
_entity_poly.pdbx_seq_one_letter_code
_entity_poly.pdbx_strand_id
1 'polypeptide(L)'
;MMPEIGNFLLCLALGISVLLSIYPLWGGVRQDERMMALSRPLSWALFFAILGAFLILVYAFVVNDFTVAYVANNSNTQLPVWFRVAATWGAHEGSLLLWVLLMSGWTFAVALLSRNVPLEAVARVLAVMGMINAGFLLFIILTSNPFLRTLPYFPIEGADLNPLLQDIGLIFHPPLLYMGYVGFSVAFAFAIASLMVGRLDSAWARWSRPWTQAAWLFLTIGIVLGSGWAYYELGWGGWWFWDPVENASLMPWLVGTALMHSLAVTEKRGSFKAWTVLLAIAAFSLCLLGTFLVRSGVLVSVHSFASDPARGVFILAFLIIVIGGSLLLYAVKGGQVRARVRYELWSRETMLLGNNVLLVAAMLVVLLGTILPLVHKQLGLGSISIGAPFFNMLFTILMVPFALLLGIGPLVRWRRDRPQRLRGRLLIALVTTAVLAVVLPWLLQDRIEAMTVLGLLMAIWAFALTVAEVIERATDRQGLWQGLRKLSRSHWGMGAGHVGMAVTVVGIAFSQSYSIERDVRMKPGDSVDIHHYHFVFKDVHNITGPNYSGGAGLIEVQRNGHHEATLRAEKRFYSASRQVMTEAAIDGGLTRDLYAALGEELDDGSWAVRLYYKPFVRWIWYGGALMALGGLLCMLDPRYRLRKSLKEAS
;
A
#
# COMPACT_ATOMS: atom_id res chain seq x y z
N MET A 1 26.61 -22.26 13.80
CA MET A 1 27.57 -21.48 12.99
C MET A 1 26.86 -20.57 11.94
N MET A 2 25.86 -21.06 11.17
CA MET A 2 25.17 -20.19 10.19
C MET A 2 24.45 -18.98 10.81
N PRO A 3 23.69 -19.10 11.92
CA PRO A 3 23.05 -17.93 12.55
C PRO A 3 24.05 -16.88 13.06
N GLU A 4 25.21 -17.30 13.53
CA GLU A 4 26.28 -16.40 13.96
C GLU A 4 26.86 -15.60 12.77
N ILE A 5 26.98 -16.22 11.60
CA ILE A 5 27.35 -15.52 10.36
C ILE A 5 26.27 -14.52 9.97
N GLY A 6 24.98 -14.88 10.10
CA GLY A 6 23.87 -13.96 9.87
C GLY A 6 23.94 -12.72 10.76
N ASN A 7 24.17 -12.92 12.05
CA ASN A 7 24.36 -11.83 13.00
C ASN A 7 25.60 -10.97 12.70
N PHE A 8 26.72 -11.59 12.33
CA PHE A 8 27.92 -10.88 11.90
C PHE A 8 27.64 -10.02 10.67
N LEU A 9 26.91 -10.52 9.69
CA LEU A 9 26.54 -9.76 8.49
C LEU A 9 25.66 -8.56 8.81
N LEU A 10 24.76 -8.64 9.81
CA LEU A 10 24.00 -7.49 10.29
C LEU A 10 24.89 -6.42 10.93
N CYS A 11 25.86 -6.84 11.76
CA CYS A 11 26.81 -5.91 12.36
C CYS A 11 27.73 -5.27 11.31
N LEU A 12 28.17 -6.06 10.31
CA LEU A 12 28.93 -5.55 9.17
C LEU A 12 28.12 -4.53 8.35
N ALA A 13 26.86 -4.84 8.08
CA ALA A 13 25.92 -3.94 7.38
C ALA A 13 25.74 -2.62 8.16
N LEU A 14 25.64 -2.67 9.47
CA LEU A 14 25.60 -1.47 10.32
C LEU A 14 26.87 -0.60 10.13
N GLY A 15 28.05 -1.21 10.20
CA GLY A 15 29.31 -0.50 9.96
C GLY A 15 29.37 0.14 8.57
N ILE A 16 28.98 -0.60 7.54
CA ILE A 16 28.91 -0.08 6.16
C ILE A 16 27.91 1.06 6.05
N SER A 17 26.73 0.96 6.69
CA SER A 17 25.70 2.00 6.63
C SER A 17 26.15 3.30 7.33
N VAL A 18 26.92 3.20 8.40
CA VAL A 18 27.53 4.35 9.09
C VAL A 18 28.57 5.01 8.17
N LEU A 19 29.43 4.22 7.52
CA LEU A 19 30.39 4.77 6.54
C LEU A 19 29.68 5.46 5.36
N LEU A 20 28.62 4.85 4.84
CA LEU A 20 27.78 5.42 3.78
C LEU A 20 27.13 6.73 4.22
N SER A 21 26.76 6.85 5.49
CA SER A 21 26.14 8.06 6.06
C SER A 21 27.12 9.23 6.16
N ILE A 22 28.39 8.97 6.45
CA ILE A 22 29.38 10.00 6.80
C ILE A 22 30.27 10.36 5.61
N TYR A 23 30.91 9.38 4.98
CA TYR A 23 31.96 9.59 3.99
C TYR A 23 31.52 10.41 2.77
N PRO A 24 30.40 10.08 2.10
CA PRO A 24 29.95 10.83 0.94
C PRO A 24 29.54 12.27 1.27
N LEU A 25 28.95 12.50 2.44
CA LEU A 25 28.63 13.87 2.89
C LEU A 25 29.89 14.69 3.15
N TRP A 26 30.87 14.10 3.81
CA TRP A 26 32.15 14.74 4.05
C TRP A 26 32.89 15.05 2.74
N GLY A 27 32.86 14.10 1.79
CA GLY A 27 33.33 14.31 0.43
C GLY A 27 32.66 15.50 -0.27
N GLY A 28 31.34 15.64 -0.10
CA GLY A 28 30.58 16.78 -0.63
C GLY A 28 31.00 18.13 -0.02
N VAL A 29 31.31 18.15 1.27
CA VAL A 29 31.83 19.39 1.95
C VAL A 29 33.24 19.73 1.48
N ARG A 30 34.09 18.72 1.29
CA ARG A 30 35.49 18.90 0.84
C ARG A 30 35.64 18.99 -0.68
N GLN A 31 34.56 18.81 -1.44
CA GLN A 31 34.58 18.70 -2.90
C GLN A 31 35.49 17.55 -3.39
N ASP A 32 35.59 16.48 -2.62
CA ASP A 32 36.39 15.30 -2.95
C ASP A 32 35.52 14.26 -3.69
N GLU A 33 35.72 14.16 -5.00
CA GLU A 33 34.98 13.24 -5.86
C GLU A 33 35.21 11.75 -5.50
N ARG A 34 36.40 11.39 -4.99
CA ARG A 34 36.70 10.00 -4.61
C ARG A 34 35.89 9.59 -3.40
N MET A 35 35.78 10.46 -2.41
CA MET A 35 34.96 10.22 -1.23
C MET A 35 33.47 10.13 -1.60
N MET A 36 32.98 11.02 -2.47
CA MET A 36 31.59 10.97 -2.96
C MET A 36 31.31 9.70 -3.77
N ALA A 37 32.27 9.25 -4.61
CA ALA A 37 32.13 8.06 -5.43
C ALA A 37 31.98 6.76 -4.61
N LEU A 38 32.52 6.73 -3.37
CA LEU A 38 32.34 5.58 -2.46
C LEU A 38 30.89 5.31 -2.09
N SER A 39 29.98 6.28 -2.25
CA SER A 39 28.56 6.09 -1.97
C SER A 39 27.95 4.89 -2.72
N ARG A 40 28.38 4.62 -3.95
CA ARG A 40 27.84 3.52 -4.76
C ARG A 40 28.34 2.14 -4.30
N PRO A 41 29.65 1.87 -4.22
CA PRO A 41 30.12 0.55 -3.75
C PRO A 41 29.73 0.27 -2.30
N LEU A 42 29.66 1.27 -1.42
CA LEU A 42 29.14 1.10 -0.07
C LEU A 42 27.66 0.70 -0.06
N SER A 43 26.83 1.28 -0.94
CA SER A 43 25.43 0.88 -1.09
C SER A 43 25.28 -0.56 -1.58
N TRP A 44 26.12 -1.02 -2.47
CA TRP A 44 26.14 -2.40 -2.94
C TRP A 44 26.57 -3.36 -1.84
N ALA A 45 27.66 -3.04 -1.14
CA ALA A 45 28.13 -3.85 -0.03
C ALA A 45 27.08 -3.96 1.09
N LEU A 46 26.39 -2.87 1.41
CA LEU A 46 25.30 -2.84 2.37
C LEU A 46 24.18 -3.82 1.97
N PHE A 47 23.71 -3.74 0.72
CA PHE A 47 22.65 -4.61 0.22
C PHE A 47 23.04 -6.08 0.27
N PHE A 48 24.23 -6.44 -0.21
CA PHE A 48 24.66 -7.85 -0.24
C PHE A 48 24.92 -8.42 1.16
N ALA A 49 25.37 -7.60 2.11
CA ALA A 49 25.51 -8.04 3.51
C ALA A 49 24.13 -8.36 4.13
N ILE A 50 23.15 -7.50 3.92
CA ILE A 50 21.77 -7.73 4.42
C ILE A 50 21.11 -8.89 3.69
N LEU A 51 21.27 -9.00 2.37
CA LEU A 51 20.79 -10.13 1.58
C LEU A 51 21.36 -11.45 2.08
N GLY A 52 22.65 -11.49 2.38
CA GLY A 52 23.30 -12.66 2.97
C GLY A 52 22.69 -13.06 4.32
N ALA A 53 22.49 -12.09 5.21
CA ALA A 53 21.82 -12.33 6.49
C ALA A 53 20.37 -12.85 6.30
N PHE A 54 19.63 -12.25 5.39
CA PHE A 54 18.26 -12.68 5.09
C PHE A 54 18.19 -14.11 4.54
N LEU A 55 19.07 -14.46 3.60
CA LEU A 55 19.13 -15.82 3.04
C LEU A 55 19.55 -16.86 4.08
N ILE A 56 20.40 -16.51 5.03
CA ILE A 56 20.73 -17.37 6.18
C ILE A 56 19.50 -17.63 7.04
N LEU A 57 18.67 -16.61 7.29
CA LEU A 57 17.43 -16.81 8.05
C LEU A 57 16.44 -17.69 7.27
N VAL A 58 16.27 -17.47 5.97
CA VAL A 58 15.46 -18.35 5.09
C VAL A 58 15.94 -19.79 5.16
N TYR A 59 17.27 -20.01 5.07
CA TYR A 59 17.85 -21.33 5.19
C TYR A 59 17.53 -21.98 6.55
N ALA A 60 17.64 -21.22 7.66
CA ALA A 60 17.30 -21.72 8.98
C ALA A 60 15.85 -22.20 9.09
N PHE A 61 14.90 -21.49 8.45
CA PHE A 61 13.51 -21.93 8.35
C PHE A 61 13.33 -23.19 7.49
N VAL A 62 13.99 -23.25 6.33
CA VAL A 62 13.87 -24.41 5.42
C VAL A 62 14.34 -25.69 6.08
N VAL A 63 15.44 -25.64 6.84
CA VAL A 63 16.00 -26.82 7.53
C VAL A 63 15.44 -27.04 8.93
N ASN A 64 14.50 -26.19 9.39
CA ASN A 64 13.95 -26.23 10.76
C ASN A 64 15.03 -26.17 11.84
N ASP A 65 15.93 -25.18 11.78
CA ASP A 65 16.92 -24.97 12.83
C ASP A 65 16.28 -24.37 14.10
N PHE A 66 15.68 -25.22 14.91
CA PHE A 66 15.01 -24.81 16.16
C PHE A 66 15.97 -24.33 17.26
N THR A 67 17.29 -24.37 17.02
CA THR A 67 18.25 -23.68 17.87
C THR A 67 18.20 -22.16 17.70
N VAL A 68 17.53 -21.66 16.66
CA VAL A 68 17.19 -20.25 16.48
C VAL A 68 15.80 -19.99 17.06
N ALA A 69 15.70 -19.11 18.06
CA ALA A 69 14.45 -18.85 18.77
C ALA A 69 13.33 -18.41 17.83
N TYR A 70 13.62 -17.56 16.87
CA TYR A 70 12.65 -17.07 15.89
C TYR A 70 12.08 -18.20 15.03
N VAL A 71 12.90 -19.16 14.58
CA VAL A 71 12.46 -20.33 13.82
C VAL A 71 11.60 -21.26 14.69
N ALA A 72 12.05 -21.55 15.91
CA ALA A 72 11.34 -22.40 16.85
C ALA A 72 9.93 -21.88 17.20
N ASN A 73 9.77 -20.56 17.24
CA ASN A 73 8.50 -19.92 17.59
C ASN A 73 7.52 -19.76 16.40
N ASN A 74 7.97 -19.92 15.17
CA ASN A 74 7.19 -19.58 13.97
C ASN A 74 7.17 -20.65 12.87
N SER A 75 7.65 -21.85 13.15
CA SER A 75 7.69 -22.96 12.19
C SER A 75 7.65 -24.31 12.88
N ASN A 76 7.33 -25.36 12.15
CA ASN A 76 7.43 -26.74 12.58
C ASN A 76 7.75 -27.69 11.41
N THR A 77 7.97 -28.97 11.70
CA THR A 77 8.35 -29.96 10.68
C THR A 77 7.23 -30.30 9.72
N GLN A 78 5.97 -30.12 10.10
CA GLN A 78 4.79 -30.42 9.28
C GLN A 78 4.42 -29.27 8.34
N LEU A 79 4.96 -28.06 8.59
CA LEU A 79 4.66 -26.87 7.78
C LEU A 79 5.22 -27.05 6.37
N PRO A 80 4.42 -26.85 5.30
CA PRO A 80 4.90 -26.91 3.92
C PRO A 80 6.07 -25.97 3.66
N VAL A 81 7.02 -26.36 2.81
CA VAL A 81 8.28 -25.63 2.62
C VAL A 81 8.08 -24.18 2.14
N TRP A 82 7.10 -23.92 1.28
CA TRP A 82 6.79 -22.55 0.83
C TRP A 82 6.31 -21.65 1.98
N PHE A 83 5.59 -22.20 2.96
CA PHE A 83 5.22 -21.47 4.17
C PHE A 83 6.37 -21.35 5.16
N ARG A 84 7.32 -22.30 5.20
CA ARG A 84 8.57 -22.11 5.96
C ARG A 84 9.37 -20.93 5.42
N VAL A 85 9.48 -20.80 4.09
CA VAL A 85 10.13 -19.64 3.46
C VAL A 85 9.38 -18.36 3.80
N ALA A 86 8.06 -18.33 3.66
CA ALA A 86 7.25 -17.15 3.97
C ALA A 86 7.23 -16.83 5.47
N ALA A 87 7.34 -17.82 6.36
CA ALA A 87 7.46 -17.63 7.80
C ALA A 87 8.67 -16.77 8.20
N THR A 88 9.70 -16.70 7.34
CA THR A 88 10.85 -15.80 7.55
C THR A 88 10.38 -14.37 7.85
N TRP A 89 9.31 -13.90 7.23
CA TRP A 89 8.72 -12.56 7.47
C TRP A 89 7.34 -12.60 8.13
N GLY A 90 6.90 -13.76 8.62
CA GLY A 90 5.59 -13.94 9.23
C GLY A 90 5.43 -13.34 10.63
N ALA A 91 6.52 -12.99 11.31
CA ALA A 91 6.51 -12.40 12.64
C ALA A 91 7.47 -11.21 12.73
N HIS A 92 7.62 -10.65 13.95
CA HIS A 92 8.24 -9.33 14.15
C HIS A 92 9.68 -9.22 13.64
N GLU A 93 10.58 -10.09 14.08
CA GLU A 93 12.02 -9.98 13.82
C GLU A 93 12.34 -10.14 12.33
N GLY A 94 11.79 -11.16 11.69
CA GLY A 94 12.05 -11.45 10.28
C GLY A 94 11.32 -10.49 9.34
N SER A 95 10.12 -10.01 9.70
CA SER A 95 9.44 -9.00 8.89
C SER A 95 10.20 -7.68 8.91
N LEU A 96 10.88 -7.36 10.01
CA LEU A 96 11.74 -6.18 10.09
C LEU A 96 13.03 -6.38 9.29
N LEU A 97 13.59 -7.59 9.28
CA LEU A 97 14.73 -7.92 8.43
C LEU A 97 14.38 -7.80 6.94
N LEU A 98 13.18 -8.26 6.52
CA LEU A 98 12.66 -8.03 5.18
C LEU A 98 12.54 -6.53 4.88
N TRP A 99 12.03 -5.75 5.82
CA TRP A 99 11.91 -4.30 5.70
C TRP A 99 13.26 -3.65 5.40
N VAL A 100 14.32 -4.02 6.14
CA VAL A 100 15.68 -3.49 5.94
C VAL A 100 16.32 -4.05 4.66
N LEU A 101 16.04 -5.28 4.29
CA LEU A 101 16.46 -5.84 2.99
C LEU A 101 15.92 -5.00 1.83
N LEU A 102 14.63 -4.67 1.86
CA LEU A 102 14.00 -3.85 0.83
C LEU A 102 14.52 -2.41 0.86
N MET A 103 14.77 -1.85 2.06
CA MET A 103 15.37 -0.53 2.23
C MET A 103 16.77 -0.45 1.60
N SER A 104 17.62 -1.42 1.89
CA SER A 104 18.94 -1.53 1.27
C SER A 104 18.85 -1.84 -0.22
N GLY A 105 17.83 -2.57 -0.66
CA GLY A 105 17.50 -2.82 -2.07
C GLY A 105 17.18 -1.54 -2.83
N TRP A 106 16.39 -0.64 -2.26
CA TRP A 106 16.16 0.69 -2.84
C TRP A 106 17.43 1.53 -2.86
N THR A 107 18.26 1.46 -1.81
CA THR A 107 19.57 2.12 -1.75
C THR A 107 20.49 1.62 -2.88
N PHE A 108 20.55 0.30 -3.08
CA PHE A 108 21.26 -0.36 -4.18
C PHE A 108 20.72 0.09 -5.54
N ALA A 109 19.40 0.10 -5.73
CA ALA A 109 18.77 0.49 -6.98
C ALA A 109 19.06 1.97 -7.32
N VAL A 110 19.01 2.87 -6.36
CA VAL A 110 19.39 4.28 -6.57
C VAL A 110 20.87 4.38 -6.97
N ALA A 111 21.77 3.66 -6.30
CA ALA A 111 23.19 3.66 -6.63
C ALA A 111 23.45 3.15 -8.06
N LEU A 112 22.69 2.13 -8.51
CA LEU A 112 22.83 1.50 -9.82
C LEU A 112 22.21 2.34 -10.95
N LEU A 113 21.00 2.86 -10.75
CA LEU A 113 20.17 3.44 -11.81
C LEU A 113 20.28 4.97 -11.92
N SER A 114 20.88 5.67 -10.93
CA SER A 114 21.02 7.12 -10.92
C SER A 114 22.33 7.60 -11.58
N ARG A 115 22.76 6.97 -12.66
CA ARG A 115 24.02 7.32 -13.37
C ARG A 115 23.96 8.72 -14.04
N ASN A 116 22.76 9.17 -14.36
CA ASN A 116 22.52 10.48 -15.00
C ASN A 116 22.32 11.63 -14.01
N VAL A 117 22.35 11.34 -12.72
CA VAL A 117 22.26 12.32 -11.65
C VAL A 117 23.68 12.76 -11.25
N PRO A 118 23.94 14.04 -11.01
CA PRO A 118 25.27 14.51 -10.57
C PRO A 118 25.77 13.75 -9.33
N LEU A 119 27.06 13.44 -9.31
CA LEU A 119 27.66 12.64 -8.25
C LEU A 119 27.40 13.20 -6.86
N GLU A 120 27.50 14.53 -6.71
CA GLU A 120 27.26 15.22 -5.44
C GLU A 120 25.81 15.03 -4.95
N ALA A 121 24.83 15.05 -5.85
CA ALA A 121 23.43 14.84 -5.51
C ALA A 121 23.19 13.38 -5.10
N VAL A 122 23.70 12.42 -5.88
CA VAL A 122 23.58 10.99 -5.56
C VAL A 122 24.26 10.65 -4.23
N ALA A 123 25.45 11.20 -3.98
CA ALA A 123 26.19 10.98 -2.75
C ALA A 123 25.39 11.42 -1.51
N ARG A 124 24.72 12.59 -1.57
CA ARG A 124 23.85 13.05 -0.49
C ARG A 124 22.60 12.18 -0.32
N VAL A 125 21.94 11.82 -1.41
CA VAL A 125 20.76 10.92 -1.36
C VAL A 125 21.13 9.58 -0.73
N LEU A 126 22.21 8.95 -1.17
CA LEU A 126 22.66 7.67 -0.65
C LEU A 126 23.13 7.77 0.81
N ALA A 127 23.74 8.88 1.21
CA ALA A 127 24.11 9.11 2.61
C ALA A 127 22.88 9.22 3.53
N VAL A 128 21.82 9.92 3.10
CA VAL A 128 20.56 10.00 3.85
C VAL A 128 19.93 8.60 3.97
N MET A 129 19.91 7.84 2.89
CA MET A 129 19.42 6.45 2.91
C MET A 129 20.29 5.57 3.81
N GLY A 130 21.61 5.79 3.84
CA GLY A 130 22.52 5.15 4.78
C GLY A 130 22.16 5.40 6.24
N MET A 131 21.82 6.64 6.60
CA MET A 131 21.38 7.01 7.95
C MET A 131 20.12 6.26 8.37
N ILE A 132 19.14 6.14 7.46
CA ILE A 132 17.91 5.41 7.73
C ILE A 132 18.19 3.92 7.90
N ASN A 133 19.01 3.33 7.02
CA ASN A 133 19.45 1.93 7.16
C ASN A 133 20.16 1.69 8.50
N ALA A 134 21.06 2.60 8.91
CA ALA A 134 21.78 2.50 10.18
C ALA A 134 20.81 2.50 11.38
N GLY A 135 19.81 3.36 11.39
CA GLY A 135 18.79 3.41 12.44
C GLY A 135 18.00 2.10 12.57
N PHE A 136 17.56 1.54 11.45
CA PHE A 136 16.84 0.26 11.46
C PHE A 136 17.73 -0.94 11.77
N LEU A 137 18.98 -0.95 11.31
CA LEU A 137 19.96 -1.99 11.68
C LEU A 137 20.25 -1.97 13.17
N LEU A 138 20.42 -0.80 13.78
CA LEU A 138 20.53 -0.67 15.24
C LEU A 138 19.30 -1.23 15.94
N PHE A 139 18.10 -0.91 15.45
CA PHE A 139 16.86 -1.43 15.99
C PHE A 139 16.82 -2.95 15.96
N ILE A 140 17.16 -3.58 14.82
CA ILE A 140 17.20 -5.03 14.69
C ILE A 140 18.21 -5.64 15.67
N ILE A 141 19.44 -5.15 15.68
CA ILE A 141 20.52 -5.74 16.47
C ILE A 141 20.23 -5.63 17.97
N LEU A 142 19.69 -4.49 18.43
CA LEU A 142 19.52 -4.21 19.83
C LEU A 142 18.20 -4.73 20.42
N THR A 143 17.11 -4.78 19.64
CA THR A 143 15.77 -5.07 20.17
C THR A 143 15.05 -6.22 19.47
N SER A 144 15.47 -6.63 18.28
CA SER A 144 14.69 -7.52 17.42
C SER A 144 15.56 -8.44 16.59
N ASN A 145 16.61 -8.98 17.17
CA ASN A 145 17.58 -9.81 16.47
C ASN A 145 16.99 -11.18 16.09
N PRO A 146 16.87 -11.51 14.80
CA PRO A 146 16.28 -12.77 14.34
C PRO A 146 17.19 -13.99 14.54
N PHE A 147 18.48 -13.79 14.90
CA PHE A 147 19.47 -14.84 15.07
C PHE A 147 19.72 -15.23 16.53
N LEU A 148 18.86 -14.79 17.46
CA LEU A 148 18.96 -15.20 18.87
C LEU A 148 18.83 -16.71 18.99
N ARG A 149 19.71 -17.31 19.82
CA ARG A 149 19.78 -18.76 20.03
C ARG A 149 19.03 -19.18 21.27
N THR A 150 18.49 -20.41 21.23
CA THR A 150 17.84 -21.07 22.38
C THR A 150 18.80 -21.99 23.17
N LEU A 151 20.07 -22.05 22.75
CA LEU A 151 21.07 -22.94 23.36
C LEU A 151 21.31 -22.64 24.83
N PRO A 152 21.67 -23.67 25.64
CA PRO A 152 21.93 -25.06 25.26
C PRO A 152 20.67 -25.93 25.06
N TYR A 153 19.51 -25.47 25.48
CA TYR A 153 18.26 -26.23 25.40
C TYR A 153 17.39 -25.66 24.27
N PHE A 154 17.05 -26.50 23.32
CA PHE A 154 16.17 -26.14 22.20
C PHE A 154 15.04 -27.16 22.08
N PRO A 155 13.85 -26.77 21.57
CA PRO A 155 12.74 -27.68 21.39
C PRO A 155 13.03 -28.70 20.29
N ILE A 156 12.53 -29.93 20.45
CA ILE A 156 12.62 -30.98 19.43
C ILE A 156 11.72 -30.63 18.23
N GLU A 157 10.58 -29.99 18.52
CA GLU A 157 9.60 -29.51 17.54
C GLU A 157 9.30 -28.03 17.79
N GLY A 158 9.14 -27.27 16.72
CA GLY A 158 8.78 -25.86 16.81
C GLY A 158 7.28 -25.65 17.03
N ALA A 159 6.92 -24.44 17.43
CA ALA A 159 5.55 -23.95 17.40
C ALA A 159 5.06 -23.85 15.95
N ASP A 160 3.78 -23.55 15.75
CA ASP A 160 3.26 -23.38 14.38
C ASP A 160 3.43 -21.93 13.89
N LEU A 161 3.46 -21.76 12.56
CA LEU A 161 3.10 -20.49 11.96
C LEU A 161 1.62 -20.23 12.25
N ASN A 162 1.27 -19.00 12.63
CA ASN A 162 -0.13 -18.64 12.82
C ASN A 162 -0.97 -19.12 11.62
N PRO A 163 -2.02 -19.93 11.83
CA PRO A 163 -2.84 -20.47 10.76
C PRO A 163 -3.37 -19.43 9.76
N LEU A 164 -3.75 -18.24 10.24
CA LEU A 164 -4.16 -17.11 9.40
C LEU A 164 -3.09 -16.70 8.36
N LEU A 165 -1.82 -17.00 8.65
CA LEU A 165 -0.69 -16.69 7.78
C LEU A 165 -0.31 -17.84 6.85
N GLN A 166 -0.94 -19.02 7.00
CA GLN A 166 -0.67 -20.18 6.13
C GLN A 166 -1.47 -20.08 4.83
N ASP A 167 -1.31 -18.97 4.14
CA ASP A 167 -1.99 -18.61 2.91
C ASP A 167 -1.04 -17.96 1.90
N ILE A 168 -1.41 -17.99 0.63
CA ILE A 168 -0.66 -17.36 -0.47
C ILE A 168 -0.52 -15.84 -0.26
N GLY A 169 -1.46 -15.22 0.46
CA GLY A 169 -1.41 -13.81 0.84
C GLY A 169 -0.15 -13.45 1.61
N LEU A 170 0.32 -14.31 2.53
CA LEU A 170 1.58 -14.10 3.25
C LEU A 170 2.78 -14.08 2.32
N ILE A 171 2.77 -14.86 1.23
CA ILE A 171 3.90 -14.94 0.30
C ILE A 171 4.06 -13.61 -0.45
N PHE A 172 2.97 -12.99 -0.92
CA PHE A 172 3.03 -11.87 -1.85
C PHE A 172 2.72 -10.50 -1.23
N HIS A 173 1.71 -10.42 -0.33
CA HIS A 173 1.25 -9.13 0.19
C HIS A 173 2.31 -8.39 1.01
N PRO A 174 2.94 -8.96 2.07
CA PRO A 174 3.87 -8.19 2.89
C PRO A 174 5.11 -7.71 2.12
N PRO A 175 5.76 -8.52 1.24
CA PRO A 175 6.88 -8.03 0.46
C PRO A 175 6.52 -6.86 -0.46
N LEU A 176 5.37 -6.92 -1.15
CA LEU A 176 4.94 -5.87 -2.07
C LEU A 176 4.50 -4.60 -1.33
N LEU A 177 3.81 -4.75 -0.20
CA LEU A 177 3.44 -3.63 0.66
C LEU A 177 4.70 -2.91 1.19
N TYR A 178 5.66 -3.66 1.73
CA TYR A 178 6.89 -3.09 2.26
C TYR A 178 7.74 -2.45 1.16
N MET A 179 7.77 -3.02 -0.04
CA MET A 179 8.45 -2.41 -1.18
C MET A 179 7.93 -0.98 -1.43
N GLY A 180 6.62 -0.77 -1.39
CA GLY A 180 6.01 0.56 -1.51
C GLY A 180 6.30 1.46 -0.32
N TYR A 181 6.11 0.92 0.88
CA TYR A 181 6.30 1.62 2.15
C TYR A 181 7.71 2.19 2.26
N VAL A 182 8.70 1.32 2.12
CA VAL A 182 10.11 1.68 2.19
C VAL A 182 10.54 2.54 1.01
N GLY A 183 9.92 2.38 -0.15
CA GLY A 183 10.24 3.12 -1.36
C GLY A 183 10.09 4.64 -1.22
N PHE A 184 9.20 5.12 -0.36
CA PHE A 184 9.06 6.55 -0.06
C PHE A 184 10.29 7.15 0.63
N SER A 185 11.18 6.34 1.20
CA SER A 185 12.47 6.80 1.70
C SER A 185 13.35 7.42 0.62
N VAL A 186 13.21 6.99 -0.64
CA VAL A 186 13.95 7.56 -1.77
C VAL A 186 13.48 8.99 -2.04
N ALA A 187 12.16 9.21 -2.13
CA ALA A 187 11.60 10.56 -2.30
C ALA A 187 11.98 11.48 -1.14
N PHE A 188 11.93 10.96 0.08
CA PHE A 188 12.40 11.64 1.29
C PHE A 188 13.90 12.01 1.18
N ALA A 189 14.75 11.06 0.80
CA ALA A 189 16.19 11.31 0.68
C ALA A 189 16.51 12.36 -0.39
N PHE A 190 15.81 12.37 -1.52
CA PHE A 190 15.91 13.44 -2.52
C PHE A 190 15.47 14.79 -1.96
N ALA A 191 14.38 14.85 -1.19
CA ALA A 191 13.92 16.09 -0.57
C ALA A 191 14.92 16.62 0.45
N ILE A 192 15.45 15.78 1.33
CA ILE A 192 16.47 16.17 2.32
C ILE A 192 17.76 16.62 1.62
N ALA A 193 18.23 15.89 0.61
CA ALA A 193 19.41 16.28 -0.15
C ALA A 193 19.23 17.63 -0.86
N SER A 194 18.03 17.91 -1.40
CA SER A 194 17.71 19.20 -2.01
C SER A 194 17.73 20.35 -1.00
N LEU A 195 17.26 20.12 0.23
CA LEU A 195 17.34 21.09 1.32
C LEU A 195 18.79 21.35 1.76
N MET A 196 19.61 20.30 1.84
CA MET A 196 21.04 20.43 2.18
C MET A 196 21.77 21.34 1.18
N VAL A 197 21.44 21.26 -0.10
CA VAL A 197 21.99 22.09 -1.17
C VAL A 197 21.31 23.47 -1.24
N GLY A 198 20.11 23.59 -0.68
CA GLY A 198 19.28 24.81 -0.80
C GLY A 198 18.69 24.99 -2.21
N ARG A 199 18.53 23.88 -2.97
CA ARG A 199 18.08 23.90 -4.37
C ARG A 199 17.08 22.80 -4.65
N LEU A 200 15.91 23.20 -5.15
CA LEU A 200 14.92 22.30 -5.72
C LEU A 200 14.44 22.89 -7.06
N ASP A 201 14.99 22.39 -8.14
CA ASP A 201 14.60 22.78 -9.51
C ASP A 201 13.85 21.63 -10.22
N SER A 202 13.54 21.86 -11.50
CA SER A 202 12.86 20.86 -12.33
C SER A 202 13.69 19.58 -12.51
N ALA A 203 15.02 19.64 -12.43
CA ALA A 203 15.88 18.47 -12.53
C ALA A 203 15.73 17.58 -11.29
N TRP A 204 15.76 18.13 -10.08
CA TRP A 204 15.52 17.39 -8.85
C TRP A 204 14.15 16.72 -8.85
N ALA A 205 13.10 17.44 -9.25
CA ALA A 205 11.76 16.87 -9.36
C ALA A 205 11.72 15.71 -10.37
N ARG A 206 12.40 15.86 -11.51
CA ARG A 206 12.51 14.82 -12.53
C ARG A 206 13.25 13.59 -12.05
N TRP A 207 14.34 13.75 -11.28
CA TRP A 207 15.10 12.63 -10.72
C TRP A 207 14.30 11.86 -9.67
N SER A 208 13.56 12.55 -8.81
CA SER A 208 12.75 11.93 -7.75
C SER A 208 11.49 11.24 -8.27
N ARG A 209 10.92 11.72 -9.36
CA ARG A 209 9.59 11.29 -9.86
C ARG A 209 9.45 9.78 -10.13
N PRO A 210 10.36 9.11 -10.86
CA PRO A 210 10.21 7.69 -11.15
C PRO A 210 10.28 6.83 -9.89
N TRP A 211 11.09 7.21 -8.91
CA TRP A 211 11.19 6.53 -7.61
C TRP A 211 9.91 6.67 -6.80
N THR A 212 9.34 7.86 -6.75
CA THR A 212 8.05 8.11 -6.09
C THR A 212 6.92 7.32 -6.74
N GLN A 213 6.89 7.25 -8.07
CA GLN A 213 5.92 6.46 -8.82
C GLN A 213 6.07 4.97 -8.57
N ALA A 214 7.30 4.46 -8.49
CA ALA A 214 7.56 3.06 -8.16
C ALA A 214 7.11 2.72 -6.73
N ALA A 215 7.41 3.57 -5.76
CA ALA A 215 6.95 3.39 -4.39
C ALA A 215 5.42 3.39 -4.30
N TRP A 216 4.77 4.33 -4.96
CA TRP A 216 3.31 4.40 -5.02
C TRP A 216 2.67 3.18 -5.71
N LEU A 217 3.29 2.70 -6.80
CA LEU A 217 2.87 1.48 -7.50
C LEU A 217 2.86 0.27 -6.57
N PHE A 218 3.99 0.00 -5.90
CA PHE A 218 4.10 -1.14 -4.99
C PHE A 218 3.17 -1.01 -3.79
N LEU A 219 3.00 0.19 -3.24
CA LEU A 219 2.06 0.42 -2.14
C LEU A 219 0.61 0.20 -2.59
N THR A 220 0.25 0.64 -3.79
CA THR A 220 -1.07 0.37 -4.39
C THR A 220 -1.32 -1.13 -4.52
N ILE A 221 -0.37 -1.88 -5.09
CA ILE A 221 -0.48 -3.35 -5.20
C ILE A 221 -0.58 -3.98 -3.81
N GLY A 222 0.25 -3.55 -2.87
CA GLY A 222 0.24 -4.07 -1.51
C GLY A 222 -1.11 -3.88 -0.81
N ILE A 223 -1.69 -2.69 -0.87
CA ILE A 223 -3.02 -2.39 -0.29
C ILE A 223 -4.11 -3.22 -0.97
N VAL A 224 -4.10 -3.31 -2.30
CA VAL A 224 -5.08 -4.08 -3.08
C VAL A 224 -5.02 -5.57 -2.72
N LEU A 225 -3.84 -6.15 -2.66
CA LEU A 225 -3.66 -7.55 -2.27
C LEU A 225 -4.07 -7.80 -0.82
N GLY A 226 -3.73 -6.89 0.10
CA GLY A 226 -4.10 -7.01 1.50
C GLY A 226 -5.60 -6.95 1.72
N SER A 227 -6.30 -6.05 1.03
CA SER A 227 -7.77 -5.96 1.11
C SER A 227 -8.44 -7.20 0.51
N GLY A 228 -7.90 -7.77 -0.56
CA GLY A 228 -8.37 -9.04 -1.13
C GLY A 228 -8.12 -10.21 -0.19
N TRP A 229 -6.95 -10.27 0.43
CA TRP A 229 -6.60 -11.29 1.42
C TRP A 229 -7.53 -11.24 2.64
N ALA A 230 -7.77 -10.06 3.20
CA ALA A 230 -8.74 -9.90 4.29
C ALA A 230 -10.15 -10.40 3.89
N TYR A 231 -10.56 -10.14 2.66
CA TYR A 231 -11.87 -10.54 2.15
C TYR A 231 -12.09 -12.05 2.11
N TYR A 232 -11.12 -12.82 1.62
CA TYR A 232 -11.31 -14.27 1.49
C TYR A 232 -10.84 -15.05 2.73
N GLU A 233 -9.87 -14.54 3.50
CA GLU A 233 -9.24 -15.29 4.59
C GLU A 233 -9.96 -15.14 5.93
N LEU A 234 -10.44 -13.93 6.27
CA LEU A 234 -11.02 -13.69 7.60
C LEU A 234 -12.41 -14.31 7.81
N GLY A 235 -13.09 -14.75 6.77
CA GLY A 235 -14.43 -15.34 6.87
C GLY A 235 -15.55 -14.35 7.20
N TRP A 236 -15.24 -13.04 7.27
CA TRP A 236 -16.20 -11.98 7.61
C TRP A 236 -16.80 -11.30 6.39
N GLY A 237 -16.35 -11.64 5.19
CA GLY A 237 -16.82 -11.06 3.93
C GLY A 237 -16.56 -9.56 3.77
N GLY A 238 -15.75 -8.96 4.64
CA GLY A 238 -15.31 -7.57 4.54
C GLY A 238 -13.97 -7.45 3.82
N TRP A 239 -13.72 -6.31 3.20
CA TRP A 239 -12.49 -6.03 2.45
C TRP A 239 -11.71 -4.84 3.02
N TRP A 240 -12.28 -4.03 3.91
CA TRP A 240 -11.67 -2.89 4.59
C TRP A 240 -12.42 -2.60 5.89
N PHE A 241 -11.71 -2.56 7.01
CA PHE A 241 -12.29 -2.46 8.35
C PHE A 241 -11.92 -1.15 9.07
N TRP A 242 -11.16 -0.28 8.43
CA TRP A 242 -10.55 0.88 9.09
C TRP A 242 -9.69 0.47 10.30
N ASP A 243 -9.11 -0.72 10.25
CA ASP A 243 -8.15 -1.16 11.25
C ASP A 243 -6.94 -0.22 11.29
N PRO A 244 -6.37 0.09 12.48
CA PRO A 244 -5.21 0.98 12.58
C PRO A 244 -4.03 0.63 11.69
N VAL A 245 -3.82 -0.65 11.37
CA VAL A 245 -2.74 -1.07 10.48
C VAL A 245 -3.09 -0.85 9.00
N GLU A 246 -4.34 -1.08 8.62
CA GLU A 246 -4.85 -0.70 7.30
C GLU A 246 -4.72 0.82 7.11
N ASN A 247 -5.17 1.60 8.09
CA ASN A 247 -5.05 3.06 8.11
C ASN A 247 -3.60 3.51 7.97
N ALA A 248 -2.66 2.84 8.65
CA ALA A 248 -1.23 3.13 8.56
C ALA A 248 -0.68 2.96 7.14
N SER A 249 -1.24 2.07 6.32
CA SER A 249 -0.86 1.92 4.91
C SER A 249 -1.53 2.95 3.99
N LEU A 250 -2.76 3.32 4.29
CA LEU A 250 -3.54 4.28 3.50
C LEU A 250 -2.99 5.72 3.59
N MET A 251 -2.54 6.13 4.78
CA MET A 251 -2.03 7.49 5.00
C MET A 251 -0.85 7.85 4.07
N PRO A 252 0.24 7.07 3.97
CA PRO A 252 1.32 7.38 3.04
C PRO A 252 0.90 7.22 1.58
N TRP A 253 -0.10 6.40 1.26
CA TRP A 253 -0.66 6.30 -0.08
C TRP A 253 -1.37 7.60 -0.51
N LEU A 254 -2.16 8.20 0.38
CA LEU A 254 -2.84 9.48 0.13
C LEU A 254 -1.82 10.62 -0.08
N VAL A 255 -0.84 10.72 0.81
CA VAL A 255 0.21 11.75 0.70
C VAL A 255 1.15 11.48 -0.47
N GLY A 256 1.44 10.22 -0.77
CA GLY A 256 2.20 9.80 -1.94
C GLY A 256 1.51 10.19 -3.25
N THR A 257 0.18 10.08 -3.31
CA THR A 257 -0.63 10.55 -4.44
C THR A 257 -0.52 12.07 -4.59
N ALA A 258 -0.64 12.83 -3.50
CA ALA A 258 -0.42 14.27 -3.50
C ALA A 258 1.00 14.64 -3.94
N LEU A 259 2.01 13.89 -3.46
CA LEU A 259 3.42 14.07 -3.82
C LEU A 259 3.66 13.85 -5.34
N MET A 260 3.08 12.81 -5.93
CA MET A 260 3.20 12.58 -7.38
C MET A 260 2.66 13.75 -8.19
N HIS A 261 1.51 14.30 -7.81
CA HIS A 261 0.92 15.47 -8.46
C HIS A 261 1.79 16.72 -8.25
N SER A 262 2.28 16.94 -7.03
CA SER A 262 3.15 18.07 -6.70
C SER A 262 4.49 18.02 -7.46
N LEU A 263 5.12 16.85 -7.55
CA LEU A 263 6.33 16.62 -8.34
C LEU A 263 6.12 16.94 -9.83
N ALA A 264 4.94 16.56 -10.38
CA ALA A 264 4.61 16.89 -11.77
C ALA A 264 4.49 18.40 -12.02
N VAL A 265 3.94 19.15 -11.06
CA VAL A 265 3.87 20.61 -11.13
C VAL A 265 5.26 21.24 -10.96
N THR A 266 6.04 20.76 -10.02
CA THR A 266 7.41 21.25 -9.77
C THR A 266 8.30 21.03 -11.00
N GLU A 267 8.26 19.85 -11.62
CA GLU A 267 9.03 19.53 -12.82
C GLU A 267 8.63 20.41 -14.01
N LYS A 268 7.32 20.55 -14.28
CA LYS A 268 6.82 21.20 -15.49
C LYS A 268 6.73 22.72 -15.37
N ARG A 269 6.49 23.21 -14.17
CA ARG A 269 6.11 24.61 -13.93
C ARG A 269 7.03 25.34 -12.94
N GLY A 270 7.87 24.64 -12.20
CA GLY A 270 8.69 25.21 -11.14
C GLY A 270 7.89 25.74 -9.93
N SER A 271 6.60 25.37 -9.86
CA SER A 271 5.71 25.71 -8.74
C SER A 271 5.69 24.60 -7.68
N PHE A 272 5.10 24.85 -6.52
CA PHE A 272 4.90 23.90 -5.41
C PHE A 272 6.18 23.35 -4.76
N LYS A 273 7.34 23.96 -4.95
CA LYS A 273 8.63 23.45 -4.47
C LYS A 273 8.62 23.14 -2.97
N ALA A 274 8.25 24.11 -2.15
CA ALA A 274 8.18 23.94 -0.69
C ALA A 274 7.14 22.88 -0.29
N TRP A 275 5.99 22.88 -0.94
CA TRP A 275 4.93 21.89 -0.74
C TRP A 275 5.39 20.48 -1.12
N THR A 276 6.12 20.33 -2.23
CA THR A 276 6.69 19.04 -2.67
C THR A 276 7.66 18.47 -1.64
N VAL A 277 8.53 19.32 -1.06
CA VAL A 277 9.46 18.90 0.01
C VAL A 277 8.68 18.42 1.24
N LEU A 278 7.69 19.19 1.69
CA LEU A 278 6.89 18.83 2.85
C LEU A 278 6.11 17.53 2.62
N LEU A 279 5.55 17.32 1.43
CA LEU A 279 4.85 16.06 1.10
C LEU A 279 5.80 14.87 1.06
N ALA A 280 7.04 15.04 0.57
CA ALA A 280 8.04 13.96 0.59
C ALA A 280 8.48 13.61 2.01
N ILE A 281 8.67 14.60 2.87
CA ILE A 281 8.94 14.39 4.30
C ILE A 281 7.75 13.69 4.96
N ALA A 282 6.53 14.17 4.73
CA ALA A 282 5.31 13.61 5.32
C ALA A 282 5.07 12.15 4.88
N ALA A 283 5.25 11.83 3.59
CA ALA A 283 5.03 10.48 3.07
C ALA A 283 5.89 9.44 3.81
N PHE A 284 7.18 9.70 3.95
CA PHE A 284 8.06 8.78 4.67
C PHE A 284 7.87 8.83 6.18
N SER A 285 7.59 9.99 6.75
CA SER A 285 7.26 10.14 8.17
C SER A 285 6.05 9.30 8.56
N LEU A 286 5.03 9.22 7.70
CA LEU A 286 3.86 8.37 7.91
C LEU A 286 4.20 6.88 7.80
N CYS A 287 5.15 6.50 6.94
CA CYS A 287 5.68 5.13 6.91
C CYS A 287 6.39 4.78 8.22
N LEU A 288 7.18 5.67 8.78
CA LEU A 288 7.83 5.48 10.08
C LEU A 288 6.81 5.43 11.22
N LEU A 289 5.82 6.31 11.20
CA LEU A 289 4.72 6.31 12.17
C LEU A 289 3.94 4.99 12.11
N GLY A 290 3.61 4.50 10.92
CA GLY A 290 2.97 3.20 10.74
C GLY A 290 3.83 2.06 11.29
N THR A 291 5.13 2.09 11.06
CA THR A 291 6.07 1.12 11.65
C THR A 291 6.04 1.16 13.17
N PHE A 292 6.01 2.36 13.77
CA PHE A 292 5.83 2.53 15.21
C PHE A 292 4.52 1.93 15.70
N LEU A 293 3.41 2.29 15.08
CA LEU A 293 2.07 1.81 15.47
C LEU A 293 1.97 0.28 15.47
N VAL A 294 2.48 -0.36 14.43
CA VAL A 294 2.42 -1.82 14.27
C VAL A 294 3.36 -2.56 15.23
N ARG A 295 4.55 -2.01 15.51
CA ARG A 295 5.63 -2.73 16.17
C ARG A 295 5.83 -2.39 17.65
N SER A 296 5.24 -1.31 18.13
CA SER A 296 5.30 -0.93 19.55
C SER A 296 4.35 -1.74 20.43
N GLY A 297 3.40 -2.48 19.83
CA GLY A 297 2.36 -3.18 20.58
C GLY A 297 1.36 -2.25 21.28
N VAL A 298 1.34 -0.98 20.93
CA VAL A 298 0.40 0.01 21.50
C VAL A 298 -1.02 -0.17 20.96
N LEU A 299 -1.15 -0.75 19.76
CA LEU A 299 -2.42 -0.99 19.09
C LEU A 299 -2.99 -2.38 19.37
N VAL A 300 -4.31 -2.46 19.43
CA VAL A 300 -5.06 -3.71 19.34
C VAL A 300 -5.50 -3.89 17.89
N SER A 301 -4.90 -4.85 17.19
CA SER A 301 -5.19 -5.18 15.79
C SER A 301 -4.83 -6.64 15.53
N VAL A 302 -5.51 -7.27 14.56
CA VAL A 302 -5.15 -8.61 14.07
C VAL A 302 -3.75 -8.64 13.42
N HIS A 303 -3.21 -7.47 13.05
CA HIS A 303 -1.90 -7.29 12.44
C HIS A 303 -0.81 -6.84 13.44
N SER A 304 -1.17 -6.59 14.72
CA SER A 304 -0.21 -6.08 15.70
C SER A 304 0.67 -7.21 16.24
N PHE A 305 1.92 -6.86 16.56
CA PHE A 305 2.84 -7.75 17.25
C PHE A 305 2.72 -7.59 18.77
N ALA A 306 3.24 -8.55 19.51
CA ALA A 306 3.26 -8.48 20.97
C ALA A 306 3.92 -7.19 21.46
N SER A 307 3.38 -6.62 22.54
CA SER A 307 3.88 -5.37 23.12
C SER A 307 5.27 -5.58 23.73
N ASP A 308 6.20 -4.68 23.37
CA ASP A 308 7.54 -4.61 23.92
C ASP A 308 7.90 -3.13 24.10
N PRO A 309 7.96 -2.63 25.35
CA PRO A 309 8.26 -1.22 25.61
C PRO A 309 9.61 -0.75 25.05
N ALA A 310 10.63 -1.62 25.04
CA ALA A 310 11.94 -1.26 24.51
C ALA A 310 11.89 -1.00 23.00
N ARG A 311 11.16 -1.81 22.25
CA ARG A 311 10.90 -1.63 20.84
C ARG A 311 10.16 -0.32 20.57
N GLY A 312 9.10 -0.05 21.35
CA GLY A 312 8.30 1.17 21.23
C GLY A 312 9.12 2.44 21.46
N VAL A 313 9.91 2.49 22.52
CA VAL A 313 10.76 3.63 22.86
C VAL A 313 11.83 3.88 21.79
N PHE A 314 12.48 2.82 21.30
CA PHE A 314 13.51 2.95 20.26
C PHE A 314 12.92 3.56 18.97
N ILE A 315 11.81 2.99 18.46
CA ILE A 315 11.20 3.48 17.22
C ILE A 315 10.68 4.91 17.40
N LEU A 316 10.10 5.24 18.55
CA LEU A 316 9.63 6.59 18.85
C LEU A 316 10.78 7.60 18.85
N ALA A 317 11.91 7.27 19.49
CA ALA A 317 13.10 8.11 19.47
C ALA A 317 13.64 8.30 18.04
N PHE A 318 13.71 7.23 17.26
CA PHE A 318 14.13 7.26 15.87
C PHE A 318 13.20 8.15 15.01
N LEU A 319 11.88 8.00 15.20
CA LEU A 319 10.86 8.81 14.54
C LEU A 319 11.03 10.31 14.89
N ILE A 320 11.24 10.64 16.15
CA ILE A 320 11.48 12.03 16.60
C ILE A 320 12.74 12.60 15.93
N ILE A 321 13.82 11.84 15.85
CA ILE A 321 15.07 12.27 15.21
C ILE A 321 14.86 12.51 13.71
N VAL A 322 14.24 11.58 13.01
CA VAL A 322 14.04 11.69 11.55
C VAL A 322 13.06 12.80 11.21
N ILE A 323 11.89 12.83 11.83
CA ILE A 323 10.87 13.84 11.54
C ILE A 323 11.31 15.21 12.06
N GLY A 324 11.74 15.28 13.33
CA GLY A 324 12.20 16.53 13.94
C GLY A 324 13.38 17.13 13.22
N GLY A 325 14.39 16.31 12.89
CA GLY A 325 15.56 16.74 12.11
C GLY A 325 15.20 17.23 10.72
N SER A 326 14.27 16.55 10.04
CA SER A 326 13.80 16.95 8.70
C SER A 326 13.03 18.26 8.72
N LEU A 327 12.12 18.43 9.69
CA LEU A 327 11.35 19.68 9.84
C LEU A 327 12.23 20.83 10.29
N LEU A 328 13.22 20.59 11.15
CA LEU A 328 14.21 21.60 11.52
C LEU A 328 15.03 22.04 10.31
N LEU A 329 15.51 21.09 9.52
CA LEU A 329 16.23 21.40 8.27
C LEU A 329 15.35 22.20 7.30
N TYR A 330 14.07 21.83 7.19
CA TYR A 330 13.10 22.57 6.39
C TYR A 330 12.89 23.99 6.93
N ALA A 331 12.77 24.18 8.25
CA ALA A 331 12.60 25.50 8.87
C ALA A 331 13.79 26.42 8.57
N VAL A 332 15.00 25.87 8.59
CA VAL A 332 16.24 26.63 8.34
C VAL A 332 16.46 26.90 6.85
N LYS A 333 16.20 25.92 5.98
CA LYS A 333 16.58 25.97 4.55
C LYS A 333 15.40 26.16 3.59
N GLY A 334 14.17 25.97 4.03
CA GLY A 334 12.97 25.98 3.17
C GLY A 334 12.74 27.30 2.44
N GLY A 335 13.22 28.41 2.99
CA GLY A 335 13.22 29.72 2.33
C GLY A 335 13.97 29.75 0.98
N GLN A 336 14.98 28.89 0.82
CA GLN A 336 15.82 28.80 -0.39
C GLN A 336 15.12 28.00 -1.51
N VAL A 337 14.13 27.18 -1.19
CA VAL A 337 13.38 26.36 -2.15
C VAL A 337 12.02 26.94 -2.53
N ARG A 338 11.78 28.24 -2.31
CA ARG A 338 10.52 28.90 -2.66
C ARG A 338 10.35 29.05 -4.16
N ALA A 339 9.07 28.89 -4.60
CA ALA A 339 8.68 29.19 -5.98
C ALA A 339 8.18 30.64 -6.10
N ARG A 340 8.53 31.31 -7.23
CA ARG A 340 8.07 32.68 -7.55
C ARG A 340 7.14 32.72 -8.76
N VAL A 341 6.49 31.60 -9.08
CA VAL A 341 5.64 31.48 -10.27
C VAL A 341 4.21 31.89 -9.92
N ARG A 342 3.60 32.74 -10.77
CA ARG A 342 2.19 33.15 -10.67
C ARG A 342 1.31 32.30 -11.56
N TYR A 343 0.12 31.95 -11.08
CA TYR A 343 -0.96 31.28 -11.81
C TYR A 343 -2.31 31.83 -11.34
N GLU A 344 -3.32 31.72 -12.20
CA GLU A 344 -4.67 32.21 -11.92
C GLU A 344 -5.49 31.15 -11.18
N LEU A 345 -6.58 31.57 -10.53
CA LEU A 345 -7.50 30.68 -9.82
C LEU A 345 -8.06 29.58 -10.74
N TRP A 346 -8.40 29.92 -11.99
CA TRP A 346 -8.83 28.93 -12.98
C TRP A 346 -7.63 28.43 -13.79
N SER A 347 -6.86 27.56 -13.19
CA SER A 347 -5.66 26.95 -13.76
C SER A 347 -5.49 25.50 -13.28
N ARG A 348 -4.75 24.71 -14.04
CA ARG A 348 -4.43 23.32 -13.64
C ARG A 348 -3.66 23.28 -12.32
N GLU A 349 -2.80 24.25 -12.07
CA GLU A 349 -2.08 24.38 -10.80
C GLU A 349 -3.04 24.50 -9.63
N THR A 350 -4.06 25.32 -9.72
CA THR A 350 -5.06 25.48 -8.64
C THR A 350 -5.89 24.21 -8.45
N MET A 351 -6.27 23.52 -9.53
CA MET A 351 -7.01 22.25 -9.44
C MET A 351 -6.15 21.17 -8.73
N LEU A 352 -4.87 21.08 -9.07
CA LEU A 352 -3.93 20.16 -8.42
C LEU A 352 -3.64 20.54 -6.96
N LEU A 353 -3.57 21.83 -6.65
CA LEU A 353 -3.43 22.29 -5.27
C LEU A 353 -4.65 21.90 -4.43
N GLY A 354 -5.85 22.17 -4.94
CA GLY A 354 -7.10 21.78 -4.28
C GLY A 354 -7.17 20.27 -4.06
N ASN A 355 -6.79 19.49 -5.05
CA ASN A 355 -6.72 18.03 -4.96
C ASN A 355 -5.73 17.57 -3.87
N ASN A 356 -4.54 18.16 -3.84
CA ASN A 356 -3.53 17.84 -2.82
C ASN A 356 -4.00 18.21 -1.41
N VAL A 357 -4.65 19.35 -1.24
CA VAL A 357 -5.23 19.78 0.05
C VAL A 357 -6.27 18.77 0.54
N LEU A 358 -7.17 18.31 -0.36
CA LEU A 358 -8.18 17.30 -0.01
C LEU A 358 -7.57 15.96 0.36
N LEU A 359 -6.53 15.51 -0.35
CA LEU A 359 -5.80 14.28 -0.02
C LEU A 359 -5.10 14.37 1.35
N VAL A 360 -4.49 15.51 1.65
CA VAL A 360 -3.85 15.74 2.96
C VAL A 360 -4.92 15.85 4.06
N ALA A 361 -6.06 16.49 3.80
CA ALA A 361 -7.16 16.53 4.75
C ALA A 361 -7.73 15.14 5.03
N ALA A 362 -7.90 14.30 4.00
CA ALA A 362 -8.30 12.91 4.17
C ALA A 362 -7.28 12.11 5.01
N MET A 363 -5.99 12.30 4.74
CA MET A 363 -4.93 11.70 5.56
C MET A 363 -5.00 12.15 7.01
N LEU A 364 -5.24 13.44 7.27
CA LEU A 364 -5.37 13.96 8.65
C LEU A 364 -6.58 13.38 9.37
N VAL A 365 -7.72 13.18 8.70
CA VAL A 365 -8.89 12.51 9.26
C VAL A 365 -8.53 11.08 9.68
N VAL A 366 -7.85 10.33 8.79
CA VAL A 366 -7.43 8.97 9.09
C VAL A 366 -6.41 8.94 10.24
N LEU A 367 -5.44 9.85 10.23
CA LEU A 367 -4.43 9.96 11.28
C LEU A 367 -5.04 10.25 12.66
N LEU A 368 -5.89 11.28 12.73
CA LEU A 368 -6.55 11.66 13.98
C LEU A 368 -7.47 10.57 14.50
N GLY A 369 -8.28 9.98 13.62
CA GLY A 369 -9.17 8.87 13.99
C GLY A 369 -8.41 7.64 14.49
N THR A 370 -7.20 7.40 13.97
CA THR A 370 -6.36 6.26 14.37
C THR A 370 -5.61 6.51 15.68
N ILE A 371 -5.07 7.73 15.87
CA ILE A 371 -4.23 8.05 17.03
C ILE A 371 -5.05 8.47 18.24
N LEU A 372 -6.20 9.14 18.05
CA LEU A 372 -6.99 9.70 19.15
C LEU A 372 -7.38 8.66 20.22
N PRO A 373 -7.82 7.43 19.90
CA PRO A 373 -8.07 6.41 20.91
C PRO A 373 -6.85 6.06 21.76
N LEU A 374 -5.67 6.04 21.14
CA LEU A 374 -4.41 5.77 21.85
C LEU A 374 -4.06 6.87 22.83
N VAL A 375 -4.09 8.12 22.38
CA VAL A 375 -3.78 9.29 23.21
C VAL A 375 -4.75 9.38 24.37
N HIS A 376 -6.05 9.18 24.12
CA HIS A 376 -7.09 9.21 25.13
C HIS A 376 -6.85 8.17 26.24
N LYS A 377 -6.50 6.95 25.85
CA LYS A 377 -6.15 5.86 26.79
C LYS A 377 -4.87 6.18 27.58
N GLN A 378 -3.82 6.69 26.92
CA GLN A 378 -2.54 7.00 27.59
C GLN A 378 -2.65 8.17 28.58
N LEU A 379 -3.55 9.12 28.33
CA LEU A 379 -3.84 10.22 29.24
C LEU A 379 -4.75 9.83 30.43
N GLY A 380 -5.14 8.57 30.52
CA GLY A 380 -6.02 8.08 31.60
C GLY A 380 -7.47 8.57 31.50
N LEU A 381 -7.89 9.05 30.32
CA LEU A 381 -9.25 9.56 30.07
C LEU A 381 -10.26 8.44 29.76
N GLY A 382 -9.86 7.18 29.85
CA GLY A 382 -10.65 6.01 29.52
C GLY A 382 -10.39 5.49 28.09
N SER A 383 -11.14 4.46 27.67
CA SER A 383 -11.04 3.89 26.33
C SER A 383 -12.19 4.43 25.46
N ILE A 384 -11.86 4.93 24.28
CA ILE A 384 -12.81 5.30 23.22
C ILE A 384 -12.55 4.43 21.99
N SER A 385 -13.58 4.18 21.21
CA SER A 385 -13.49 3.48 19.93
C SER A 385 -13.96 4.38 18.80
N ILE A 386 -13.15 4.50 17.76
CA ILE A 386 -13.48 5.22 16.54
C ILE A 386 -13.52 4.18 15.42
N GLY A 387 -14.71 3.92 14.90
CA GLY A 387 -14.96 2.88 13.91
C GLY A 387 -15.35 3.39 12.53
N ALA A 388 -15.76 2.46 11.68
CA ALA A 388 -16.13 2.71 10.29
C ALA A 388 -17.11 3.87 10.05
N PRO A 389 -18.15 4.10 10.87
CA PRO A 389 -19.08 5.22 10.63
C PRO A 389 -18.39 6.59 10.60
N PHE A 390 -17.43 6.82 11.50
CA PHE A 390 -16.66 8.06 11.55
C PHE A 390 -15.85 8.26 10.28
N PHE A 391 -15.05 7.24 9.91
CA PHE A 391 -14.18 7.30 8.74
C PHE A 391 -15.00 7.41 7.45
N ASN A 392 -16.04 6.58 7.29
CA ASN A 392 -16.87 6.57 6.10
C ASN A 392 -17.53 7.93 5.86
N MET A 393 -18.06 8.57 6.91
CA MET A 393 -18.72 9.86 6.79
C MET A 393 -17.74 10.96 6.36
N LEU A 394 -16.64 11.13 7.10
CA LEU A 394 -15.70 12.22 6.83
C LEU A 394 -14.92 12.00 5.52
N PHE A 395 -14.56 10.75 5.23
CA PHE A 395 -13.88 10.42 3.99
C PHE A 395 -14.79 10.69 2.79
N THR A 396 -16.06 10.32 2.86
CA THR A 396 -17.04 10.60 1.78
C THR A 396 -17.20 12.10 1.54
N ILE A 397 -17.31 12.91 2.58
CA ILE A 397 -17.42 14.37 2.46
C ILE A 397 -16.21 14.96 1.70
N LEU A 398 -15.01 14.46 1.97
CA LEU A 398 -13.79 14.92 1.30
C LEU A 398 -13.65 14.36 -0.12
N MET A 399 -14.13 13.15 -0.37
CA MET A 399 -14.02 12.51 -1.68
C MET A 399 -14.96 13.09 -2.74
N VAL A 400 -16.08 13.70 -2.36
CA VAL A 400 -16.96 14.38 -3.32
C VAL A 400 -16.25 15.54 -4.05
N PRO A 401 -15.72 16.57 -3.36
CA PRO A 401 -14.97 17.62 -4.04
C PRO A 401 -13.69 17.10 -4.71
N PHE A 402 -13.04 16.07 -4.14
CA PHE A 402 -11.90 15.40 -4.76
C PHE A 402 -12.27 14.83 -6.14
N ALA A 403 -13.37 14.10 -6.25
CA ALA A 403 -13.82 13.51 -7.52
C ALA A 403 -14.18 14.58 -8.54
N LEU A 404 -14.78 15.70 -8.13
CA LEU A 404 -15.04 16.85 -9.00
C LEU A 404 -13.75 17.39 -9.61
N LEU A 405 -12.74 17.61 -8.77
CA LEU A 405 -11.43 18.12 -9.22
C LEU A 405 -10.67 17.08 -10.05
N LEU A 406 -10.79 15.79 -9.73
CA LEU A 406 -10.16 14.71 -10.48
C LEU A 406 -10.67 14.67 -11.94
N GLY A 407 -11.97 14.89 -12.15
CA GLY A 407 -12.54 14.97 -13.48
C GLY A 407 -12.15 16.25 -14.22
N ILE A 408 -12.29 17.42 -13.62
CA ILE A 408 -12.07 18.72 -14.27
C ILE A 408 -10.57 19.01 -14.47
N GLY A 409 -9.73 18.70 -13.48
CA GLY A 409 -8.33 19.12 -13.41
C GLY A 409 -7.49 18.82 -14.66
N PRO A 410 -7.54 17.60 -15.23
CA PRO A 410 -6.80 17.25 -16.44
C PRO A 410 -7.20 18.05 -17.69
N LEU A 411 -8.44 18.54 -17.76
CA LEU A 411 -8.96 19.33 -18.87
C LEU A 411 -8.53 20.80 -18.80
N VAL A 412 -8.25 21.33 -17.61
CA VAL A 412 -7.88 22.72 -17.41
C VAL A 412 -6.44 22.95 -17.88
N ARG A 413 -6.18 24.10 -18.52
CA ARG A 413 -4.84 24.50 -19.01
C ARG A 413 -3.94 24.98 -17.87
N TRP A 414 -2.64 24.91 -18.08
CA TRP A 414 -1.62 25.46 -17.19
C TRP A 414 -1.65 27.00 -17.19
N ARG A 415 -1.33 27.62 -16.05
CA ARG A 415 -1.30 29.05 -15.75
C ARG A 415 -2.66 29.72 -15.76
N ARG A 416 -3.44 29.55 -16.83
CA ARG A 416 -4.69 30.23 -17.06
C ARG A 416 -5.58 29.44 -18.02
N ASP A 417 -6.87 29.37 -17.69
CA ASP A 417 -7.90 28.87 -18.60
C ASP A 417 -9.19 29.71 -18.45
N ARG A 418 -10.19 29.45 -19.27
CA ARG A 418 -11.52 30.08 -19.21
C ARG A 418 -12.59 29.01 -18.99
N PRO A 419 -13.46 29.15 -17.95
CA PRO A 419 -14.53 28.18 -17.69
C PRO A 419 -15.43 27.95 -18.90
N GLN A 420 -15.66 29.00 -19.69
CA GLN A 420 -16.52 28.95 -20.88
C GLN A 420 -16.05 27.91 -21.92
N ARG A 421 -14.74 27.68 -22.02
CA ARG A 421 -14.17 26.68 -22.94
C ARG A 421 -14.65 25.26 -22.64
N LEU A 422 -14.85 24.96 -21.38
CA LEU A 422 -15.23 23.61 -20.91
C LEU A 422 -16.74 23.46 -20.71
N ARG A 423 -17.52 24.57 -20.71
CA ARG A 423 -18.94 24.59 -20.32
C ARG A 423 -19.77 23.49 -20.98
N GLY A 424 -19.67 23.34 -22.32
CA GLY A 424 -20.46 22.34 -23.06
C GLY A 424 -20.12 20.90 -22.64
N ARG A 425 -18.82 20.60 -22.51
CA ARG A 425 -18.36 19.25 -22.08
C ARG A 425 -18.77 18.94 -20.67
N LEU A 426 -18.61 19.91 -19.75
CA LEU A 426 -19.01 19.75 -18.36
C LEU A 426 -20.52 19.55 -18.22
N LEU A 427 -21.32 20.23 -19.03
CA LEU A 427 -22.77 20.06 -19.03
C LEU A 427 -23.18 18.67 -19.57
N ILE A 428 -22.57 18.21 -20.67
CA ILE A 428 -22.82 16.87 -21.22
C ILE A 428 -22.41 15.81 -20.18
N ALA A 429 -21.22 15.93 -19.59
CA ALA A 429 -20.76 15.02 -18.56
C ALA A 429 -21.70 15.02 -17.34
N LEU A 430 -22.15 16.19 -16.89
CA LEU A 430 -23.07 16.30 -15.75
C LEU A 430 -24.41 15.61 -16.04
N VAL A 431 -25.02 15.86 -17.20
CA VAL A 431 -26.30 15.24 -17.56
C VAL A 431 -26.14 13.72 -17.72
N THR A 432 -25.11 13.27 -18.43
CA THR A 432 -24.81 11.83 -18.59
C THR A 432 -24.58 11.15 -17.24
N THR A 433 -23.79 11.78 -16.38
CA THR A 433 -23.51 11.28 -15.03
C THR A 433 -24.77 11.20 -14.19
N ALA A 434 -25.60 12.25 -14.18
CA ALA A 434 -26.84 12.28 -13.40
C ALA A 434 -27.83 11.19 -13.85
N VAL A 435 -27.99 11.02 -15.18
CA VAL A 435 -28.89 9.99 -15.73
C VAL A 435 -28.37 8.59 -15.38
N LEU A 436 -27.10 8.30 -15.67
CA LEU A 436 -26.53 6.96 -15.46
C LEU A 436 -26.43 6.60 -13.97
N ALA A 437 -26.16 7.57 -13.09
CA ALA A 437 -26.09 7.32 -11.66
C ALA A 437 -27.41 6.88 -11.03
N VAL A 438 -28.55 7.25 -11.65
CA VAL A 438 -29.87 6.82 -11.23
C VAL A 438 -30.32 5.55 -11.96
N VAL A 439 -30.09 5.49 -13.27
CA VAL A 439 -30.58 4.38 -14.11
C VAL A 439 -29.85 3.08 -13.84
N LEU A 440 -28.52 3.13 -13.65
CA LEU A 440 -27.74 1.90 -13.46
C LEU A 440 -28.11 1.10 -12.19
N PRO A 441 -28.28 1.71 -10.99
CA PRO A 441 -28.72 0.94 -9.83
C PRO A 441 -30.10 0.31 -10.02
N TRP A 442 -31.02 1.06 -10.63
CA TRP A 442 -32.35 0.54 -10.93
C TRP A 442 -32.32 -0.66 -11.89
N LEU A 443 -31.52 -0.59 -12.94
CA LEU A 443 -31.40 -1.69 -13.91
C LEU A 443 -30.66 -2.92 -13.38
N LEU A 444 -29.71 -2.73 -12.47
CA LEU A 444 -28.80 -3.79 -12.02
C LEU A 444 -29.21 -4.42 -10.68
N GLN A 445 -29.96 -3.68 -9.85
CA GLN A 445 -30.31 -4.11 -8.49
C GLN A 445 -31.79 -3.88 -8.14
N ASP A 446 -32.63 -3.52 -9.10
CA ASP A 446 -34.09 -3.29 -8.96
C ASP A 446 -34.48 -2.25 -7.89
N ARG A 447 -33.53 -1.52 -7.32
CA ARG A 447 -33.73 -0.46 -6.34
C ARG A 447 -32.64 0.61 -6.41
N ILE A 448 -32.97 1.79 -5.90
CA ILE A 448 -32.09 2.96 -5.89
C ILE A 448 -31.70 3.27 -4.46
N GLU A 449 -30.40 3.29 -4.16
CA GLU A 449 -29.83 3.69 -2.88
C GLU A 449 -29.03 4.99 -3.01
N ALA A 450 -29.29 5.95 -2.13
CA ALA A 450 -28.71 7.29 -2.22
C ALA A 450 -27.17 7.30 -2.22
N MET A 451 -26.53 6.43 -1.41
CA MET A 451 -25.07 6.34 -1.36
C MET A 451 -24.48 5.73 -2.63
N THR A 452 -25.19 4.80 -3.29
CA THR A 452 -24.78 4.28 -4.59
C THR A 452 -24.89 5.36 -5.67
N VAL A 453 -25.97 6.12 -5.67
CA VAL A 453 -26.12 7.27 -6.61
C VAL A 453 -24.97 8.24 -6.41
N LEU A 454 -24.63 8.61 -5.19
CA LEU A 454 -23.52 9.50 -4.87
C LEU A 454 -22.17 8.92 -5.38
N GLY A 455 -21.91 7.65 -5.10
CA GLY A 455 -20.70 6.96 -5.59
C GLY A 455 -20.61 6.93 -7.12
N LEU A 456 -21.73 6.64 -7.80
CA LEU A 456 -21.80 6.63 -9.25
C LEU A 456 -21.69 8.03 -9.86
N LEU A 457 -22.25 9.07 -9.20
CA LEU A 457 -22.01 10.46 -9.61
C LEU A 457 -20.50 10.76 -9.63
N MET A 458 -19.77 10.39 -8.61
CA MET A 458 -18.31 10.58 -8.56
C MET A 458 -17.57 9.75 -9.61
N ALA A 459 -17.89 8.47 -9.72
CA ALA A 459 -17.20 7.53 -10.60
C ALA A 459 -17.42 7.85 -12.09
N ILE A 460 -18.67 8.03 -12.51
CA ILE A 460 -19.02 8.31 -13.91
C ILE A 460 -18.51 9.68 -14.34
N TRP A 461 -18.59 10.68 -13.44
CA TRP A 461 -18.00 12.00 -13.67
C TRP A 461 -16.50 11.92 -13.96
N ALA A 462 -15.75 11.25 -13.08
CA ALA A 462 -14.31 11.08 -13.24
C ALA A 462 -13.97 10.30 -14.52
N PHE A 463 -14.70 9.23 -14.81
CA PHE A 463 -14.52 8.41 -16.01
C PHE A 463 -14.81 9.21 -17.29
N ALA A 464 -15.98 9.83 -17.38
CA ALA A 464 -16.42 10.58 -18.59
C ALA A 464 -15.45 11.72 -18.93
N LEU A 465 -15.01 12.48 -17.92
CA LEU A 465 -14.09 13.59 -18.15
C LEU A 465 -12.65 13.13 -18.43
N THR A 466 -12.22 11.98 -17.87
CA THR A 466 -10.94 11.37 -18.25
C THR A 466 -10.95 10.94 -19.70
N VAL A 467 -12.02 10.30 -20.16
CA VAL A 467 -12.19 9.91 -21.58
C VAL A 467 -12.24 11.14 -22.47
N ALA A 468 -13.00 12.18 -22.10
CA ALA A 468 -13.07 13.44 -22.84
C ALA A 468 -11.69 14.12 -22.97
N GLU A 469 -10.87 14.07 -21.94
CA GLU A 469 -9.50 14.61 -21.95
C GLU A 469 -8.60 13.82 -22.90
N VAL A 470 -8.66 12.49 -22.86
CA VAL A 470 -7.88 11.63 -23.78
C VAL A 470 -8.28 11.90 -25.23
N ILE A 471 -9.58 11.99 -25.52
CA ILE A 471 -10.09 12.30 -26.86
C ILE A 471 -9.63 13.70 -27.29
N GLU A 472 -9.75 14.74 -26.46
CA GLU A 472 -9.30 16.09 -26.77
C GLU A 472 -7.84 16.14 -27.18
N ARG A 473 -6.97 15.42 -26.42
CA ARG A 473 -5.54 15.38 -26.71
C ARG A 473 -5.17 14.55 -27.91
N ALA A 474 -5.92 13.48 -28.16
CA ALA A 474 -5.68 12.61 -29.30
C ALA A 474 -6.22 13.16 -30.62
N THR A 475 -7.25 14.02 -30.54
CA THR A 475 -7.81 14.64 -31.77
C THR A 475 -6.85 15.69 -32.31
N ASP A 476 -6.12 15.34 -33.34
CA ASP A 476 -5.14 16.15 -34.05
C ASP A 476 -5.55 16.24 -35.53
N ARG A 477 -4.86 17.11 -36.29
CA ARG A 477 -5.06 17.26 -37.76
C ARG A 477 -4.98 15.95 -38.55
N GLN A 478 -4.35 14.92 -37.97
CA GLN A 478 -4.14 13.59 -38.57
C GLN A 478 -5.18 12.54 -38.13
N GLY A 479 -6.15 12.91 -37.29
CA GLY A 479 -7.23 12.04 -36.80
C GLY A 479 -6.97 11.37 -35.46
N LEU A 480 -8.05 10.86 -34.85
CA LEU A 480 -8.06 10.31 -33.50
C LEU A 480 -7.08 9.13 -33.29
N TRP A 481 -7.06 8.16 -34.19
CA TRP A 481 -6.23 6.96 -34.08
C TRP A 481 -4.73 7.26 -34.09
N GLN A 482 -4.31 8.18 -34.94
CA GLN A 482 -2.91 8.58 -34.97
C GLN A 482 -2.54 9.40 -33.76
N GLY A 483 -3.44 10.24 -33.25
CA GLY A 483 -3.27 10.99 -32.03
C GLY A 483 -3.15 10.10 -30.79
N LEU A 484 -4.00 9.07 -30.67
CA LEU A 484 -3.92 8.09 -29.56
C LEU A 484 -2.55 7.40 -29.51
N ARG A 485 -1.99 7.02 -30.65
CA ARG A 485 -0.66 6.39 -30.73
C ARG A 485 0.49 7.32 -30.35
N LYS A 486 0.30 8.63 -30.42
CA LYS A 486 1.31 9.65 -30.07
C LYS A 486 1.28 10.04 -28.60
N LEU A 487 0.25 9.65 -27.85
CA LEU A 487 0.17 9.95 -26.42
C LEU A 487 1.31 9.24 -25.67
N SER A 488 1.95 9.96 -24.73
CA SER A 488 3.04 9.43 -23.92
C SER A 488 2.55 8.33 -22.96
N ARG A 489 3.46 7.45 -22.54
CA ARG A 489 3.15 6.42 -21.54
C ARG A 489 2.63 7.04 -20.23
N SER A 490 3.22 8.15 -19.77
CA SER A 490 2.71 8.86 -18.58
C SER A 490 1.30 9.40 -18.77
N HIS A 491 0.89 9.75 -19.99
CA HIS A 491 -0.47 10.21 -20.24
C HIS A 491 -1.48 9.06 -20.13
N TRP A 492 -1.17 7.92 -20.75
CA TRP A 492 -1.94 6.69 -20.57
C TRP A 492 -1.97 6.22 -19.13
N GLY A 493 -0.84 6.34 -18.42
CA GLY A 493 -0.74 6.01 -17.01
C GLY A 493 -1.62 6.88 -16.12
N MET A 494 -1.70 8.18 -16.39
CA MET A 494 -2.62 9.09 -15.70
C MET A 494 -4.08 8.68 -15.97
N GLY A 495 -4.44 8.42 -17.23
CA GLY A 495 -5.79 7.98 -17.60
C GLY A 495 -6.17 6.67 -16.91
N ALA A 496 -5.28 5.66 -16.93
CA ALA A 496 -5.50 4.39 -16.25
C ALA A 496 -5.66 4.55 -14.74
N GLY A 497 -4.87 5.41 -14.10
CA GLY A 497 -4.99 5.72 -12.68
C GLY A 497 -6.34 6.33 -12.32
N HIS A 498 -6.81 7.32 -13.10
CA HIS A 498 -8.11 7.96 -12.87
C HIS A 498 -9.29 7.04 -13.17
N VAL A 499 -9.23 6.25 -14.23
CA VAL A 499 -10.25 5.23 -14.54
C VAL A 499 -10.25 4.15 -13.46
N GLY A 500 -9.07 3.72 -13.00
CA GLY A 500 -8.95 2.76 -11.91
C GLY A 500 -9.63 3.23 -10.63
N MET A 501 -9.45 4.50 -10.25
CA MET A 501 -10.17 5.10 -9.12
C MET A 501 -11.69 5.07 -9.34
N ALA A 502 -12.16 5.43 -10.52
CA ALA A 502 -13.59 5.39 -10.85
C ALA A 502 -14.16 3.97 -10.72
N VAL A 503 -13.46 2.96 -11.24
CA VAL A 503 -13.85 1.54 -11.15
C VAL A 503 -13.90 1.08 -9.69
N THR A 504 -12.90 1.45 -8.87
CA THR A 504 -12.90 1.15 -7.43
C THR A 504 -14.11 1.75 -6.73
N VAL A 505 -14.45 3.01 -7.01
CA VAL A 505 -15.62 3.69 -6.42
C VAL A 505 -16.93 3.00 -6.81
N VAL A 506 -17.08 2.52 -8.05
CA VAL A 506 -18.24 1.71 -8.47
C VAL A 506 -18.34 0.45 -7.61
N GLY A 507 -17.23 -0.29 -7.45
CA GLY A 507 -17.19 -1.49 -6.63
C GLY A 507 -17.60 -1.22 -5.17
N ILE A 508 -17.08 -0.16 -4.56
CA ILE A 508 -17.43 0.26 -3.21
C ILE A 508 -18.92 0.61 -3.12
N ALA A 509 -19.43 1.44 -4.04
CA ALA A 509 -20.80 1.93 -4.02
C ALA A 509 -21.83 0.79 -4.09
N PHE A 510 -21.63 -0.16 -5.01
CA PHE A 510 -22.53 -1.30 -5.13
C PHE A 510 -22.39 -2.29 -3.97
N SER A 511 -21.16 -2.67 -3.62
CA SER A 511 -20.94 -3.68 -2.56
C SER A 511 -21.39 -3.19 -1.19
N GLN A 512 -21.25 -1.90 -0.86
CA GLN A 512 -21.69 -1.35 0.41
C GLN A 512 -23.23 -1.26 0.52
N SER A 513 -23.92 -0.92 -0.57
CA SER A 513 -25.35 -0.66 -0.54
C SER A 513 -26.22 -1.89 -0.79
N TYR A 514 -25.74 -2.86 -1.55
CA TYR A 514 -26.55 -3.99 -2.03
C TYR A 514 -26.05 -5.37 -1.61
N SER A 515 -25.01 -5.45 -0.77
CA SER A 515 -24.62 -6.74 -0.17
C SER A 515 -25.71 -7.25 0.74
N ILE A 516 -25.95 -8.55 0.67
CA ILE A 516 -26.92 -9.26 1.51
C ILE A 516 -26.15 -10.30 2.31
N GLU A 517 -26.29 -10.26 3.61
CA GLU A 517 -25.73 -11.22 4.56
C GLU A 517 -26.84 -12.03 5.21
N ARG A 518 -26.60 -13.33 5.38
CA ARG A 518 -27.46 -14.25 6.13
C ARG A 518 -26.60 -15.16 7.00
N ASP A 519 -26.73 -14.98 8.32
CA ASP A 519 -26.23 -15.94 9.30
C ASP A 519 -27.37 -16.92 9.62
N VAL A 520 -27.19 -18.18 9.23
CA VAL A 520 -28.23 -19.18 9.31
C VAL A 520 -27.71 -20.47 9.94
N ARG A 521 -28.62 -21.17 10.60
CA ARG A 521 -28.41 -22.53 11.08
C ARG A 521 -28.93 -23.47 10.00
N MET A 522 -28.09 -24.40 9.54
CA MET A 522 -28.44 -25.32 8.45
C MET A 522 -28.03 -26.75 8.78
N LYS A 523 -28.94 -27.68 8.47
CA LYS A 523 -28.66 -29.13 8.38
C LYS A 523 -28.49 -29.55 6.93
N PRO A 524 -27.82 -30.67 6.63
CA PRO A 524 -27.83 -31.25 5.29
C PRO A 524 -29.25 -31.36 4.73
N GLY A 525 -29.48 -30.77 3.57
CA GLY A 525 -30.79 -30.67 2.92
C GLY A 525 -31.50 -29.33 3.11
N ASP A 526 -31.11 -28.51 4.08
CA ASP A 526 -31.71 -27.19 4.28
C ASP A 526 -31.28 -26.21 3.17
N SER A 527 -32.11 -25.21 2.91
CA SER A 527 -31.88 -24.21 1.88
C SER A 527 -32.26 -22.80 2.32
N VAL A 528 -31.63 -21.80 1.72
CA VAL A 528 -31.87 -20.37 1.97
C VAL A 528 -31.84 -19.62 0.65
N ASP A 529 -32.80 -18.72 0.47
CA ASP A 529 -32.83 -17.79 -0.66
C ASP A 529 -32.16 -16.47 -0.34
N ILE A 530 -31.24 -16.04 -1.20
CA ILE A 530 -30.56 -14.74 -1.12
C ILE A 530 -30.61 -14.10 -2.51
N HIS A 531 -31.31 -13.00 -2.66
CA HIS A 531 -31.54 -12.33 -3.94
C HIS A 531 -32.16 -13.31 -4.95
N HIS A 532 -31.54 -13.59 -6.07
CA HIS A 532 -32.00 -14.52 -7.10
C HIS A 532 -31.34 -15.91 -7.00
N TYR A 533 -30.67 -16.21 -5.90
CA TYR A 533 -29.90 -17.41 -5.68
C TYR A 533 -30.49 -18.26 -4.56
N HIS A 534 -30.56 -19.56 -4.81
CA HIS A 534 -31.01 -20.58 -3.86
C HIS A 534 -29.80 -21.37 -3.38
N PHE A 535 -29.46 -21.27 -2.10
CA PHE A 535 -28.33 -21.94 -1.48
C PHE A 535 -28.82 -23.18 -0.77
N VAL A 536 -28.30 -24.34 -1.15
CA VAL A 536 -28.68 -25.66 -0.58
C VAL A 536 -27.47 -26.25 0.11
N PHE A 537 -27.55 -26.47 1.42
CA PHE A 537 -26.51 -27.14 2.19
C PHE A 537 -26.59 -28.64 1.97
N LYS A 538 -25.62 -29.25 1.27
CA LYS A 538 -25.70 -30.66 0.86
C LYS A 538 -25.16 -31.59 1.93
N ASP A 539 -23.92 -31.41 2.34
CA ASP A 539 -23.22 -32.33 3.23
C ASP A 539 -21.95 -31.68 3.81
N VAL A 540 -21.37 -32.32 4.82
CA VAL A 540 -20.07 -32.00 5.37
C VAL A 540 -19.14 -33.20 5.29
N HIS A 541 -18.02 -33.08 4.60
CA HIS A 541 -17.03 -34.13 4.45
C HIS A 541 -15.79 -33.83 5.31
N ASN A 542 -15.24 -34.89 5.93
CA ASN A 542 -13.96 -34.77 6.61
C ASN A 542 -12.84 -34.51 5.61
N ILE A 543 -11.95 -33.59 5.97
CA ILE A 543 -10.77 -33.24 5.20
C ILE A 543 -9.50 -33.41 6.03
N THR A 544 -8.39 -33.70 5.37
CA THR A 544 -7.06 -33.78 5.98
C THR A 544 -6.08 -33.09 5.05
N GLY A 545 -5.35 -32.10 5.58
CA GLY A 545 -4.27 -31.41 4.91
C GLY A 545 -2.89 -31.79 5.48
N PRO A 546 -1.83 -31.11 5.05
CA PRO A 546 -0.46 -31.43 5.50
C PRO A 546 -0.27 -31.30 7.01
N ASN A 547 -0.90 -30.32 7.65
CA ASN A 547 -0.78 -29.99 9.07
C ASN A 547 -2.12 -29.62 9.74
N TYR A 548 -3.23 -29.94 9.07
CA TYR A 548 -4.58 -29.71 9.60
C TYR A 548 -5.53 -30.86 9.27
N SER A 549 -6.61 -30.94 10.02
CA SER A 549 -7.80 -31.77 9.75
C SER A 549 -9.06 -30.92 9.94
N GLY A 550 -10.19 -31.36 9.45
CA GLY A 550 -11.42 -30.60 9.64
C GLY A 550 -12.58 -31.08 8.79
N GLY A 551 -13.55 -30.20 8.56
CA GLY A 551 -14.73 -30.44 7.74
C GLY A 551 -14.85 -29.47 6.58
N ALA A 552 -15.33 -29.97 5.44
CA ALA A 552 -15.69 -29.16 4.28
C ALA A 552 -17.20 -29.26 4.04
N GLY A 553 -17.89 -28.14 4.20
CA GLY A 553 -19.32 -28.01 3.89
C GLY A 553 -19.53 -27.75 2.40
N LEU A 554 -20.35 -28.57 1.75
CA LEU A 554 -20.72 -28.38 0.35
C LEU A 554 -22.06 -27.64 0.27
N ILE A 555 -22.05 -26.49 -0.38
CA ILE A 555 -23.22 -25.64 -0.59
C ILE A 555 -23.42 -25.48 -2.09
N GLU A 556 -24.48 -26.08 -2.60
CA GLU A 556 -24.90 -25.92 -3.99
C GLU A 556 -25.68 -24.62 -4.14
N VAL A 557 -25.31 -23.80 -5.10
CA VAL A 557 -26.04 -22.58 -5.43
C VAL A 557 -26.73 -22.75 -6.77
N GLN A 558 -28.03 -22.46 -6.77
CA GLN A 558 -28.88 -22.54 -7.95
C GLN A 558 -29.44 -21.15 -8.28
N ARG A 559 -29.69 -20.91 -9.56
CA ARG A 559 -30.39 -19.74 -10.06
C ARG A 559 -31.48 -20.17 -11.03
N ASN A 560 -32.72 -19.79 -10.75
CA ASN A 560 -33.91 -20.21 -11.53
C ASN A 560 -33.98 -21.73 -11.75
N GLY A 561 -33.62 -22.52 -10.74
CA GLY A 561 -33.63 -23.97 -10.79
C GLY A 561 -32.45 -24.63 -11.54
N HIS A 562 -31.53 -23.86 -12.06
CA HIS A 562 -30.31 -24.35 -12.70
C HIS A 562 -29.10 -24.20 -11.76
N HIS A 563 -28.20 -25.18 -11.80
CA HIS A 563 -26.96 -25.16 -11.05
C HIS A 563 -26.09 -23.95 -11.53
N GLU A 564 -25.66 -23.12 -10.59
CA GLU A 564 -24.79 -21.96 -10.82
C GLU A 564 -23.37 -22.25 -10.33
N ALA A 565 -23.23 -22.69 -9.08
CA ALA A 565 -21.95 -22.95 -8.45
C ALA A 565 -22.05 -23.98 -7.33
N THR A 566 -20.93 -24.58 -6.96
CA THR A 566 -20.76 -25.37 -5.73
C THR A 566 -19.69 -24.71 -4.87
N LEU A 567 -20.09 -24.24 -3.69
CA LEU A 567 -19.20 -23.62 -2.72
C LEU A 567 -18.73 -24.70 -1.72
N ARG A 568 -17.42 -24.79 -1.53
CA ARG A 568 -16.79 -25.70 -0.57
C ARG A 568 -16.13 -24.90 0.53
N ALA A 569 -16.89 -24.57 1.57
CA ALA A 569 -16.39 -23.85 2.73
C ALA A 569 -15.75 -24.81 3.73
N GLU A 570 -14.56 -24.51 4.25
CA GLU A 570 -13.82 -25.40 5.12
C GLU A 570 -13.67 -24.82 6.53
N LYS A 571 -13.69 -25.72 7.52
CA LYS A 571 -13.32 -25.45 8.90
C LYS A 571 -12.11 -26.32 9.20
N ARG A 572 -10.94 -25.71 9.38
CA ARG A 572 -9.66 -26.38 9.56
C ARG A 572 -9.19 -26.30 11.01
N PHE A 573 -8.78 -27.40 11.57
CA PHE A 573 -8.11 -27.50 12.86
C PHE A 573 -6.63 -27.80 12.64
N TYR A 574 -5.78 -26.88 13.03
CA TYR A 574 -4.32 -26.99 12.94
C TYR A 574 -3.77 -27.64 14.22
N SER A 575 -3.22 -28.85 14.08
CA SER A 575 -2.86 -29.71 15.24
C SER A 575 -1.72 -29.13 16.09
N ALA A 576 -0.74 -28.47 15.47
CA ALA A 576 0.41 -27.92 16.20
C ALA A 576 0.05 -26.66 17.02
N SER A 577 -0.69 -25.74 16.45
CA SER A 577 -1.14 -24.51 17.14
C SER A 577 -2.41 -24.69 17.96
N ARG A 578 -3.16 -25.81 17.74
CA ARG A 578 -4.49 -26.07 18.32
C ARG A 578 -5.51 -24.96 18.00
N GLN A 579 -5.36 -24.32 16.86
CA GLN A 579 -6.24 -23.26 16.40
C GLN A 579 -7.18 -23.75 15.29
N VAL A 580 -8.37 -23.15 15.26
CA VAL A 580 -9.36 -23.40 14.23
C VAL A 580 -9.39 -22.19 13.30
N MET A 581 -9.38 -22.47 11.99
CA MET A 581 -9.54 -21.47 10.94
C MET A 581 -10.75 -21.79 10.08
N THR A 582 -11.42 -20.75 9.63
CA THR A 582 -12.51 -20.82 8.66
C THR A 582 -11.99 -20.37 7.30
N GLU A 583 -12.08 -21.27 6.31
CA GLU A 583 -11.74 -20.97 4.92
C GLU A 583 -13.03 -20.75 4.14
N ALA A 584 -13.26 -19.53 3.72
CA ALA A 584 -14.47 -19.21 2.97
C ALA A 584 -14.42 -19.75 1.54
N ALA A 585 -15.57 -20.16 1.03
CA ALA A 585 -15.73 -20.49 -0.38
C ALA A 585 -16.36 -19.32 -1.12
N ILE A 586 -15.80 -18.97 -2.27
CA ILE A 586 -16.23 -17.81 -3.06
C ILE A 586 -16.36 -18.21 -4.53
N ASP A 587 -17.56 -18.07 -5.08
CA ASP A 587 -17.77 -18.08 -6.52
C ASP A 587 -17.78 -16.66 -7.04
N GLY A 588 -16.66 -16.25 -7.63
CA GLY A 588 -16.42 -14.89 -8.08
C GLY A 588 -16.81 -14.65 -9.53
N GLY A 589 -17.65 -13.65 -9.75
CA GLY A 589 -18.08 -13.21 -11.06
C GLY A 589 -17.74 -11.75 -11.38
N LEU A 590 -18.01 -11.33 -12.61
CA LEU A 590 -17.79 -9.94 -13.01
C LEU A 590 -18.76 -8.98 -12.30
N THR A 591 -20.00 -9.44 -12.03
CA THR A 591 -21.06 -8.60 -11.48
C THR A 591 -21.41 -8.91 -10.04
N ARG A 592 -20.95 -10.06 -9.51
CA ARG A 592 -21.24 -10.48 -8.13
C ARG A 592 -20.26 -11.54 -7.63
N ASP A 593 -20.12 -11.62 -6.31
CA ASP A 593 -19.56 -12.79 -5.63
C ASP A 593 -20.66 -13.48 -4.80
N LEU A 594 -20.66 -14.81 -4.82
CA LEU A 594 -21.41 -15.68 -3.90
C LEU A 594 -20.40 -16.25 -2.91
N TYR A 595 -20.67 -16.04 -1.63
CA TYR A 595 -19.69 -16.31 -0.57
C TYR A 595 -20.35 -17.17 0.51
N ALA A 596 -19.64 -18.18 0.98
CA ALA A 596 -20.06 -19.02 2.09
C ALA A 596 -18.91 -19.26 3.07
N ALA A 597 -19.19 -19.16 4.36
CA ALA A 597 -18.26 -19.51 5.43
C ALA A 597 -18.94 -20.52 6.37
N LEU A 598 -18.21 -21.59 6.72
CA LEU A 598 -18.66 -22.63 7.64
C LEU A 598 -18.25 -22.27 9.06
N GLY A 599 -19.21 -22.12 9.95
CA GLY A 599 -19.00 -21.83 11.36
C GLY A 599 -18.85 -23.08 12.22
N GLU A 600 -19.36 -23.05 13.45
CA GLU A 600 -19.31 -24.17 14.39
C GLU A 600 -20.44 -25.18 14.12
N GLU A 601 -20.15 -26.45 14.39
CA GLU A 601 -21.18 -27.46 14.52
C GLU A 601 -21.93 -27.26 15.85
N LEU A 602 -23.25 -27.30 15.79
CA LEU A 602 -24.11 -27.10 16.95
C LEU A 602 -24.53 -28.47 17.54
N ASP A 603 -24.96 -28.46 18.80
CA ASP A 603 -25.27 -29.67 19.60
C ASP A 603 -26.29 -30.62 18.94
N ASP A 604 -27.08 -30.14 17.99
CA ASP A 604 -28.10 -30.90 17.28
C ASP A 604 -27.66 -31.41 15.89
N GLY A 605 -26.34 -31.31 15.58
CA GLY A 605 -25.76 -31.71 14.29
C GLY A 605 -26.04 -30.73 13.15
N SER A 606 -26.58 -29.55 13.44
CA SER A 606 -26.63 -28.44 12.46
C SER A 606 -25.36 -27.61 12.50
N TRP A 607 -25.14 -26.83 11.48
CA TRP A 607 -23.99 -25.95 11.34
C TRP A 607 -24.40 -24.49 11.29
N ALA A 608 -23.62 -23.63 11.93
CA ALA A 608 -23.71 -22.20 11.66
C ALA A 608 -23.11 -21.93 10.28
N VAL A 609 -23.86 -21.31 9.41
CA VAL A 609 -23.40 -21.00 8.03
C VAL A 609 -23.64 -19.53 7.76
N ARG A 610 -22.61 -18.85 7.28
CA ARG A 610 -22.70 -17.45 6.85
C ARG A 610 -22.65 -17.38 5.34
N LEU A 611 -23.66 -16.76 4.75
CA LEU A 611 -23.84 -16.64 3.31
C LEU A 611 -23.91 -15.18 2.89
N TYR A 612 -23.24 -14.84 1.79
CA TYR A 612 -23.30 -13.49 1.21
C TYR A 612 -23.61 -13.51 -0.28
N TYR A 613 -24.37 -12.51 -0.68
CA TYR A 613 -24.40 -11.99 -2.05
C TYR A 613 -23.71 -10.63 -2.06
N LYS A 614 -22.65 -10.46 -2.87
CA LYS A 614 -21.85 -9.23 -2.93
C LYS A 614 -21.73 -8.72 -4.36
N PRO A 615 -22.56 -7.73 -4.75
CA PRO A 615 -22.53 -7.20 -6.11
C PRO A 615 -21.30 -6.33 -6.33
N PHE A 616 -20.66 -6.49 -7.47
CA PHE A 616 -19.55 -5.70 -7.98
C PHE A 616 -18.33 -5.57 -7.04
N VAL A 617 -18.22 -6.38 -6.01
CA VAL A 617 -17.12 -6.27 -5.04
C VAL A 617 -15.74 -6.40 -5.70
N ARG A 618 -15.58 -7.23 -6.72
CA ARG A 618 -14.31 -7.41 -7.46
C ARG A 618 -13.85 -6.17 -8.21
N TRP A 619 -14.74 -5.24 -8.48
CA TRP A 619 -14.38 -3.98 -9.13
C TRP A 619 -13.47 -3.12 -8.27
N ILE A 620 -13.48 -3.31 -6.94
CA ILE A 620 -12.53 -2.67 -6.03
C ILE A 620 -11.10 -3.06 -6.43
N TRP A 621 -10.84 -4.34 -6.63
CA TRP A 621 -9.51 -4.86 -6.98
C TRP A 621 -9.15 -4.63 -8.45
N TYR A 622 -10.11 -4.72 -9.36
CA TYR A 622 -9.90 -4.37 -10.78
C TYR A 622 -9.50 -2.89 -10.92
N GLY A 623 -10.17 -2.00 -10.18
CA GLY A 623 -9.81 -0.59 -10.15
C GLY A 623 -8.41 -0.37 -9.57
N GLY A 624 -8.07 -1.06 -8.48
CA GLY A 624 -6.73 -1.05 -7.90
C GLY A 624 -5.65 -1.56 -8.87
N ALA A 625 -5.92 -2.63 -9.61
CA ALA A 625 -5.03 -3.15 -10.65
C ALA A 625 -4.83 -2.14 -11.80
N LEU A 626 -5.88 -1.44 -12.21
CA LEU A 626 -5.78 -0.37 -13.20
C LEU A 626 -4.96 0.83 -12.69
N MET A 627 -5.13 1.21 -11.42
CA MET A 627 -4.29 2.23 -10.79
C MET A 627 -2.82 1.81 -10.77
N ALA A 628 -2.53 0.56 -10.42
CA ALA A 628 -1.18 0.00 -10.44
C ALA A 628 -0.60 -0.01 -11.85
N LEU A 629 -1.36 -0.42 -12.86
CA LEU A 629 -0.96 -0.33 -14.27
C LEU A 629 -0.66 1.11 -14.67
N GLY A 630 -1.47 2.06 -14.22
CA GLY A 630 -1.24 3.50 -14.42
C GLY A 630 0.10 3.95 -13.85
N GLY A 631 0.42 3.56 -12.62
CA GLY A 631 1.70 3.83 -11.97
C GLY A 631 2.88 3.22 -12.74
N LEU A 632 2.74 1.97 -13.19
CA LEU A 632 3.75 1.27 -14.00
C LEU A 632 4.03 2.00 -15.32
N LEU A 633 2.99 2.39 -16.05
CA LEU A 633 3.13 3.14 -17.30
C LEU A 633 3.83 4.49 -17.09
N CYS A 634 3.51 5.18 -15.99
CA CYS A 634 4.16 6.42 -15.62
C CYS A 634 5.65 6.22 -15.29
N MET A 635 5.98 5.19 -14.52
CA MET A 635 7.35 4.85 -14.12
C MET A 635 8.22 4.48 -15.35
N LEU A 636 7.64 3.77 -16.32
CA LEU A 636 8.32 3.30 -17.52
C LEU A 636 8.38 4.33 -18.65
N ASP A 637 7.99 5.58 -18.41
CA ASP A 637 8.02 6.62 -19.45
C ASP A 637 9.46 6.89 -19.93
N PRO A 638 9.74 6.82 -21.23
CA PRO A 638 11.09 7.00 -21.80
C PRO A 638 11.77 8.31 -21.41
N ARG A 639 11.00 9.36 -21.06
CA ARG A 639 11.54 10.65 -20.64
C ARG A 639 12.49 10.59 -19.44
N TYR A 640 12.35 9.55 -18.60
CA TYR A 640 13.23 9.35 -17.44
C TYR A 640 14.51 8.60 -17.80
N ARG A 641 14.57 7.95 -18.98
CA ARG A 641 15.71 7.16 -19.46
C ARG A 641 16.59 7.91 -20.46
N LEU A 642 16.06 8.93 -21.12
CA LEU A 642 16.80 9.67 -22.16
C LEU A 642 17.91 10.52 -21.50
N ARG A 643 19.18 10.16 -21.77
CA ARG A 643 20.32 11.07 -21.68
C ARG A 643 20.05 12.22 -22.64
N LYS A 644 19.74 13.43 -22.16
CA LYS A 644 20.10 14.60 -22.95
C LYS A 644 21.62 14.60 -23.04
N SER A 645 22.13 14.33 -24.22
CA SER A 645 23.54 14.54 -24.49
C SER A 645 23.82 16.00 -24.20
N LEU A 646 24.75 16.27 -23.28
CA LEU A 646 25.28 17.60 -22.99
C LEU A 646 26.03 18.19 -24.21
N LYS A 647 25.89 17.60 -25.40
CA LYS A 647 26.54 18.00 -26.65
C LYS A 647 25.72 18.97 -27.51
N GLU A 648 24.52 19.39 -27.08
CA GLU A 648 23.72 20.37 -27.84
C GLU A 648 23.56 21.71 -27.12
N ALA A 649 24.45 22.04 -26.20
CA ALA A 649 24.47 23.34 -25.49
C ALA A 649 25.88 23.89 -25.37
N SER A 650 26.72 23.61 -26.38
CA SER A 650 28.01 24.35 -26.59
C SER A 650 27.92 25.19 -27.84
#